data_68a3ef1f5ebe9db8e1a9d7ed5d7e7c05
#
_entry.id   68a3ef1f5ebe9db8e1a9d7ed5d7e7c05
#
_cell.length_a   1.000
_cell.length_b   1.000
_cell.length_c   1.000
_cell.angle_alpha   90.00
_cell.angle_beta   90.00
_cell.angle_gamma   90.00
#
_symmetry.space_group_name_H-M   'P 1'
#
loop_
_entity.id
_entity.type
_entity.pdbx_description
1 polymer ?
#
loop_
_entity_poly.entity_id
_entity_poly.type
_entity_poly.pdbx_seq_one_letter_code
_entity_poly.pdbx_strand_id
1 'polypeptide(L)'
;MNRTEAREKAAALVAKMTIEEVASQLLHSSPAIPRLGVPAYDWWSEALHGVARAGTATCYPQAIGLGATFDRDLLQKIAASIALEARAKYNAYSRLEDRTRYKGVTMWSPNINIFRDPRWGRGQETYGEDPMLTATLGCAFVEGLQTKRDGYLTTAACAKHFAVHSGPEALRHSFDAKATKKDLWETYLPAFEALVKQADVEAVMGAYNRTNEEPCCAHSYLMEEVLRGKWHFQGHFVSDCWAIRDFHEGHHVTAFPEDSAALALEKGCDLNCGCTYEYILQAYKQGKVSEEEIRRSAVRLFTTRYLLGLFDHSILDEIPYNVVGCKKHRELAYQAAVESCVLLKNNGTLPLSLKDKKRVAVIGPNADSHAALVGNYNGTPPRSITVVEGIIRICEDTDWDVNYAEGCLLYDDPAVRKVFQNYRIPEAVALAESCDLAILCVGLDATLEGEQGDVGNAFASGDKPDLLLPKIQRDLVEQVLATGTPVILVDLAGSPIDLSAYEDQVSAILHAWYPGGEGGRAIADILFGKVSPGGKLPLTFYYNNSPLPDITDYHMTGRTYRYLEGKPWKPFGFGLTYGELQITEAKVSEVEYTREIPSAQITLHCQNPTDRDLSDVIQVYVHVNGSANEVPNHKLAAFERIRLEAGADKELRIEVPAVAFTTVDDSGNRNCDGTSATLYVGFAQPDLTEEGQKTYEYGRGQILEIPLH
;
A
#
# COMPACT_ATOMS: atom_id res chain seq x y z
N MET A 1 11.85 6.46 27.39
CA MET A 1 11.36 7.85 27.47
C MET A 1 9.89 7.89 27.07
N ASN A 2 9.05 8.57 27.82
CA ASN A 2 7.65 8.80 27.42
C ASN A 2 7.51 10.16 26.70
N ARG A 3 6.36 10.40 26.04
CA ARG A 3 6.13 11.63 25.24
C ARG A 3 6.16 12.91 26.08
N THR A 4 5.63 12.88 27.30
CA THR A 4 5.64 14.07 28.19
C THR A 4 7.07 14.47 28.54
N GLU A 5 7.89 13.52 28.98
CA GLU A 5 9.30 13.74 29.27
C GLU A 5 10.07 14.23 28.03
N ALA A 6 9.85 13.61 26.87
CA ALA A 6 10.46 14.03 25.61
C ALA A 6 10.09 15.48 25.25
N ARG A 7 8.82 15.86 25.45
CA ARG A 7 8.32 17.22 25.19
C ARG A 7 8.92 18.25 26.13
N GLU A 8 9.06 17.93 27.42
CA GLU A 8 9.71 18.80 28.39
C GLU A 8 11.19 19.04 28.02
N LYS A 9 11.93 18.00 27.68
CA LYS A 9 13.32 18.11 27.20
C LYS A 9 13.41 18.94 25.92
N ALA A 10 12.50 18.71 24.97
CA ALA A 10 12.42 19.46 23.71
C ALA A 10 12.17 20.95 23.97
N ALA A 11 11.19 21.29 24.80
CA ALA A 11 10.89 22.67 25.17
C ALA A 11 12.08 23.36 25.84
N ALA A 12 12.76 22.67 26.76
CA ALA A 12 13.95 23.21 27.47
C ALA A 12 15.14 23.41 26.50
N LEU A 13 15.29 22.59 25.47
CA LEU A 13 16.33 22.75 24.45
C LEU A 13 15.99 23.90 23.49
N VAL A 14 14.76 23.94 22.96
CA VAL A 14 14.28 24.99 22.05
C VAL A 14 14.31 26.36 22.68
N ALA A 15 14.04 26.50 24.00
CA ALA A 15 14.14 27.75 24.74
C ALA A 15 15.57 28.36 24.75
N LYS A 16 16.62 27.56 24.52
CA LYS A 16 18.02 28.00 24.43
C LYS A 16 18.44 28.44 23.03
N MET A 17 17.60 28.21 22.02
CA MET A 17 17.88 28.56 20.63
C MET A 17 17.50 29.98 20.32
N THR A 18 18.26 30.65 19.43
CA THR A 18 17.83 31.90 18.82
C THR A 18 16.68 31.67 17.87
N ILE A 19 15.95 32.71 17.48
CA ILE A 19 14.81 32.52 16.56
C ILE A 19 15.27 32.03 15.17
N GLU A 20 16.45 32.43 14.72
CA GLU A 20 17.06 31.98 13.47
C GLU A 20 17.41 30.49 13.54
N GLU A 21 17.97 30.05 14.69
CA GLU A 21 18.24 28.63 14.90
C GLU A 21 16.95 27.81 14.92
N VAL A 22 15.91 28.29 15.61
CA VAL A 22 14.61 27.59 15.63
C VAL A 22 14.01 27.49 14.25
N ALA A 23 13.95 28.61 13.50
CA ALA A 23 13.41 28.63 12.13
C ALA A 23 14.16 27.66 11.20
N SER A 24 15.48 27.55 11.33
CA SER A 24 16.30 26.64 10.53
C SER A 24 15.96 25.15 10.75
N GLN A 25 15.39 24.80 11.91
CA GLN A 25 15.01 23.43 12.24
C GLN A 25 13.65 23.01 11.67
N LEU A 26 12.87 23.94 11.09
CA LEU A 26 11.57 23.66 10.48
C LEU A 26 11.66 23.20 9.01
N LEU A 27 12.87 23.09 8.47
CA LEU A 27 13.17 22.54 7.15
C LEU A 27 13.56 21.07 7.25
N HIS A 28 13.18 20.25 6.26
CA HIS A 28 13.50 18.82 6.26
C HIS A 28 15.01 18.56 6.38
N SER A 29 15.85 19.42 5.83
CA SER A 29 17.31 19.39 5.99
C SER A 29 17.71 20.35 7.12
N SER A 30 17.58 19.91 8.36
CA SER A 30 17.86 20.71 9.55
C SER A 30 19.37 20.79 9.81
N PRO A 31 19.98 22.00 9.86
CA PRO A 31 21.41 22.16 10.12
C PRO A 31 21.77 21.82 11.58
N ALA A 32 23.07 21.56 11.83
CA ALA A 32 23.56 21.42 13.18
C ALA A 32 23.52 22.73 13.97
N ILE A 33 23.36 22.63 15.30
CA ILE A 33 23.55 23.75 16.24
C ILE A 33 24.66 23.32 17.24
N PRO A 34 25.95 23.47 16.85
CA PRO A 34 27.06 22.90 17.62
C PRO A 34 27.14 23.39 19.06
N ARG A 35 26.82 24.67 19.32
CA ARG A 35 26.84 25.24 20.69
C ARG A 35 25.85 24.59 21.66
N LEU A 36 24.82 23.89 21.13
CA LEU A 36 23.81 23.17 21.91
C LEU A 36 23.95 21.64 21.78
N GLY A 37 24.97 21.15 21.08
CA GLY A 37 25.18 19.74 20.85
C GLY A 37 24.11 19.09 19.92
N VAL A 38 23.42 19.88 19.13
CA VAL A 38 22.39 19.40 18.20
C VAL A 38 23.06 19.03 16.88
N PRO A 39 23.07 17.75 16.47
CA PRO A 39 23.59 17.34 15.16
C PRO A 39 22.65 17.75 14.03
N ALA A 40 23.18 17.90 12.81
CA ALA A 40 22.38 18.00 11.60
C ALA A 40 21.50 16.77 11.47
N TYR A 41 20.33 16.95 10.85
CA TYR A 41 19.39 15.85 10.63
C TYR A 41 18.56 16.11 9.36
N ASP A 42 18.50 15.12 8.46
CA ASP A 42 17.55 15.16 7.35
C ASP A 42 16.35 14.25 7.68
N TRP A 43 15.17 14.84 7.63
CA TRP A 43 13.91 14.19 7.99
C TRP A 43 13.39 13.28 6.90
N TRP A 44 13.83 13.51 5.64
CA TRP A 44 13.32 12.79 4.49
C TRP A 44 13.99 11.41 4.38
N SER A 45 13.28 10.40 4.83
CA SER A 45 13.61 8.99 4.60
C SER A 45 12.36 8.24 4.22
N GLU A 46 12.51 7.24 3.35
CA GLU A 46 11.41 6.45 2.81
C GLU A 46 11.58 4.97 3.16
N ALA A 47 10.47 4.30 3.47
CA ALA A 47 10.49 2.90 3.86
C ALA A 47 9.18 2.18 3.52
N LEU A 48 8.63 2.42 2.34
CA LEU A 48 7.30 1.94 1.93
C LEU A 48 7.22 0.41 1.93
N HIS A 49 8.26 -0.27 1.40
CA HIS A 49 8.38 -1.72 1.39
C HIS A 49 9.84 -2.19 1.52
N GLY A 50 10.60 -1.48 2.33
CA GLY A 50 12.03 -1.61 2.59
C GLY A 50 12.66 -0.22 2.65
N VAL A 51 13.85 -0.09 3.25
CA VAL A 51 14.56 1.20 3.29
C VAL A 51 14.90 1.64 1.88
N ALA A 52 14.33 2.77 1.45
CA ALA A 52 14.43 3.24 0.06
C ALA A 52 15.55 4.24 -0.15
N ARG A 53 16.05 4.27 -1.40
CA ARG A 53 16.97 5.27 -1.96
C ARG A 53 18.26 5.51 -1.17
N ALA A 54 18.61 4.58 -0.28
CA ALA A 54 19.79 4.64 0.58
C ALA A 54 20.75 3.45 0.34
N GLY A 55 20.80 2.93 -0.87
CA GLY A 55 21.62 1.76 -1.24
C GLY A 55 20.95 0.44 -0.86
N THR A 56 21.76 -0.56 -0.48
CA THR A 56 21.28 -1.93 -0.23
C THR A 56 20.31 -1.98 0.94
N ALA A 57 19.16 -2.64 0.72
CA ALA A 57 18.18 -2.99 1.74
C ALA A 57 17.34 -4.19 1.29
N THR A 58 16.69 -4.88 2.22
CA THR A 58 15.68 -5.88 1.85
C THR A 58 14.51 -5.19 1.14
N CYS A 59 14.16 -5.66 -0.06
CA CYS A 59 12.97 -5.21 -0.78
C CYS A 59 11.87 -6.26 -0.65
N TYR A 60 10.82 -5.91 0.04
CA TYR A 60 9.58 -6.67 0.16
C TYR A 60 8.69 -6.42 -1.07
N PRO A 61 7.60 -7.17 -1.27
CA PRO A 61 6.58 -6.77 -2.23
C PRO A 61 6.14 -5.32 -2.03
N GLN A 62 5.79 -4.64 -3.10
CA GLN A 62 5.24 -3.28 -3.04
C GLN A 62 3.98 -3.26 -2.15
N ALA A 63 3.64 -2.10 -1.59
CA ALA A 63 2.56 -1.95 -0.61
C ALA A 63 1.23 -2.58 -1.06
N ILE A 64 0.86 -2.46 -2.34
CA ILE A 64 -0.34 -3.09 -2.88
C ILE A 64 -0.26 -4.63 -2.82
N GLY A 65 0.90 -5.22 -3.08
CA GLY A 65 1.14 -6.65 -2.90
C GLY A 65 1.09 -7.05 -1.42
N LEU A 66 1.63 -6.20 -0.52
CA LEU A 66 1.46 -6.41 0.93
C LEU A 66 -0.01 -6.31 1.34
N GLY A 67 -0.80 -5.43 0.68
CA GLY A 67 -2.26 -5.37 0.82
C GLY A 67 -2.93 -6.70 0.45
N ALA A 68 -2.47 -7.34 -0.63
CA ALA A 68 -2.99 -8.61 -1.10
C ALA A 68 -2.74 -9.79 -0.14
N THR A 69 -1.83 -9.65 0.81
CA THR A 69 -1.60 -10.67 1.83
C THR A 69 -2.75 -10.79 2.83
N PHE A 70 -3.50 -9.73 3.10
CA PHE A 70 -4.48 -9.70 4.20
C PHE A 70 -3.91 -10.30 5.49
N ASP A 71 -2.62 -10.06 5.78
CA ASP A 71 -1.90 -10.58 6.94
C ASP A 71 -1.30 -9.46 7.79
N ARG A 72 -2.03 -9.06 8.84
CA ARG A 72 -1.63 -8.03 9.78
C ARG A 72 -0.30 -8.37 10.48
N ASP A 73 -0.14 -9.62 10.91
CA ASP A 73 1.01 -10.05 11.69
C ASP A 73 2.28 -10.13 10.84
N LEU A 74 2.15 -10.56 9.58
CA LEU A 74 3.24 -10.56 8.61
C LEU A 74 3.71 -9.13 8.36
N LEU A 75 2.78 -8.21 8.11
CA LEU A 75 3.10 -6.82 7.83
C LEU A 75 3.79 -6.13 9.01
N GLN A 76 3.35 -6.39 10.25
CA GLN A 76 4.00 -5.88 11.46
C GLN A 76 5.45 -6.39 11.57
N LYS A 77 5.71 -7.67 11.28
CA LYS A 77 7.07 -8.26 11.27
C LYS A 77 7.95 -7.63 10.18
N ILE A 78 7.38 -7.40 9.00
CA ILE A 78 8.07 -6.73 7.88
C ILE A 78 8.48 -5.33 8.31
N ALA A 79 7.56 -4.52 8.81
CA ALA A 79 7.83 -3.16 9.24
C ALA A 79 8.87 -3.10 10.38
N ALA A 80 8.82 -4.03 11.33
CA ALA A 80 9.83 -4.15 12.39
C ALA A 80 11.23 -4.48 11.83
N SER A 81 11.33 -5.31 10.79
CA SER A 81 12.60 -5.62 10.11
C SER A 81 13.13 -4.42 9.33
N ILE A 82 12.24 -3.67 8.67
CA ILE A 82 12.58 -2.40 7.98
C ILE A 82 13.14 -1.40 8.99
N ALA A 83 12.50 -1.23 10.15
CA ALA A 83 12.97 -0.34 11.22
C ALA A 83 14.38 -0.71 11.70
N LEU A 84 14.68 -2.01 11.85
CA LEU A 84 16.04 -2.48 12.21
C LEU A 84 17.07 -2.15 11.14
N GLU A 85 16.75 -2.38 9.86
CA GLU A 85 17.66 -2.04 8.75
C GLU A 85 17.89 -0.53 8.68
N ALA A 86 16.82 0.29 8.83
CA ALA A 86 16.91 1.73 8.86
C ALA A 86 17.84 2.22 9.99
N ARG A 87 17.68 1.67 11.19
CA ARG A 87 18.51 2.05 12.34
C ARG A 87 19.97 1.64 12.14
N ALA A 88 20.24 0.42 11.63
CA ALA A 88 21.59 -0.03 11.32
C ALA A 88 22.29 0.87 10.29
N LYS A 89 21.55 1.31 9.26
CA LYS A 89 22.05 2.23 8.24
C LYS A 89 22.32 3.61 8.84
N TYR A 90 21.38 4.15 9.61
CA TYR A 90 21.55 5.42 10.33
C TYR A 90 22.81 5.40 11.21
N ASN A 91 23.03 4.33 11.97
CA ASN A 91 24.21 4.16 12.82
C ASN A 91 25.51 4.15 12.00
N ALA A 92 25.51 3.44 10.88
CA ALA A 92 26.69 3.35 10.00
C ALA A 92 27.02 4.71 9.36
N TYR A 93 26.02 5.39 8.80
CA TYR A 93 26.22 6.70 8.16
C TYR A 93 26.57 7.79 9.17
N SER A 94 25.90 7.82 10.33
CA SER A 94 26.15 8.83 11.38
C SER A 94 27.57 8.77 11.95
N ARG A 95 28.19 7.57 12.01
CA ARG A 95 29.61 7.40 12.41
C ARG A 95 30.58 8.05 11.43
N LEU A 96 30.16 8.21 10.16
CA LEU A 96 30.93 8.85 9.10
C LEU A 96 30.46 10.31 8.89
N GLU A 97 29.67 10.85 9.81
CA GLU A 97 29.10 12.20 9.75
C GLU A 97 28.18 12.45 8.52
N ASP A 98 27.76 11.40 7.83
CA ASP A 98 26.82 11.49 6.74
C ASP A 98 25.37 11.45 7.26
N ARG A 99 24.72 12.62 7.32
CA ARG A 99 23.37 12.83 7.81
C ARG A 99 22.48 13.44 6.72
N THR A 100 22.75 13.12 5.47
CA THR A 100 22.02 13.63 4.32
C THR A 100 20.74 12.82 4.07
N ARG A 101 19.97 13.23 3.07
CA ARG A 101 18.67 12.66 2.70
C ARG A 101 18.71 11.12 2.60
N TYR A 102 17.61 10.48 3.02
CA TYR A 102 17.39 9.02 3.06
C TYR A 102 18.22 8.25 4.10
N LYS A 103 18.91 8.94 5.00
CA LYS A 103 19.80 8.32 6.00
C LYS A 103 19.34 8.55 7.44
N GLY A 104 18.14 9.15 7.61
CA GLY A 104 17.48 9.34 8.90
C GLY A 104 16.71 8.09 9.36
N VAL A 105 15.97 8.27 10.45
CA VAL A 105 15.08 7.26 11.05
C VAL A 105 13.64 7.76 11.20
N THR A 106 13.30 8.83 10.50
CA THR A 106 11.94 9.33 10.31
C THR A 106 11.45 8.84 8.94
N MET A 107 10.59 7.81 8.93
CA MET A 107 10.15 7.15 7.71
C MET A 107 8.83 7.76 7.23
N TRP A 108 8.83 8.36 6.03
CA TRP A 108 7.62 8.93 5.45
C TRP A 108 6.75 7.84 4.80
N SER A 109 6.30 6.93 5.63
CA SER A 109 5.50 5.73 5.34
C SER A 109 4.66 5.36 6.56
N PRO A 110 3.49 4.72 6.37
CA PRO A 110 2.91 4.17 5.15
C PRO A 110 2.10 5.19 4.34
N ASN A 111 1.86 4.88 3.05
CA ASN A 111 0.83 5.55 2.25
C ASN A 111 -0.51 4.84 2.48
N ILE A 112 -1.45 5.52 3.12
CA ILE A 112 -2.78 5.01 3.48
C ILE A 112 -3.92 5.71 2.75
N ASN A 113 -3.63 6.32 1.60
CA ASN A 113 -4.67 6.81 0.72
C ASN A 113 -5.46 5.63 0.12
N ILE A 114 -6.71 5.86 -0.20
CA ILE A 114 -7.58 4.86 -0.79
C ILE A 114 -7.35 4.79 -2.31
N PHE A 115 -7.06 3.61 -2.83
CA PHE A 115 -6.90 3.35 -4.26
C PHE A 115 -8.28 3.36 -4.94
N ARG A 116 -8.88 4.54 -5.00
CA ARG A 116 -10.25 4.80 -5.45
C ARG A 116 -10.44 4.59 -6.96
N ASP A 117 -9.41 4.86 -7.76
CA ASP A 117 -9.46 4.79 -9.22
C ASP A 117 -8.35 3.88 -9.75
N PRO A 118 -8.66 2.82 -10.51
CA PRO A 118 -7.67 1.83 -10.98
C PRO A 118 -6.63 2.40 -11.95
N ARG A 119 -6.82 3.64 -12.44
CA ARG A 119 -5.87 4.33 -13.32
C ARG A 119 -4.79 5.08 -12.57
N TRP A 120 -4.96 5.34 -11.28
CA TRP A 120 -4.01 6.11 -10.47
C TRP A 120 -2.66 5.40 -10.31
N GLY A 121 -1.58 6.02 -10.82
CA GLY A 121 -0.24 5.42 -10.87
C GLY A 121 0.39 5.17 -9.50
N ARG A 122 0.16 6.04 -8.50
CA ARG A 122 0.63 5.83 -7.13
C ARG A 122 -0.26 4.88 -6.31
N GLY A 123 -1.32 4.33 -6.90
CA GLY A 123 -2.13 3.32 -6.26
C GLY A 123 -1.32 2.11 -5.78
N GLN A 124 -0.25 1.74 -6.50
CA GLN A 124 0.69 0.70 -6.09
C GLN A 124 1.32 0.91 -4.70
N GLU A 125 1.42 2.17 -4.24
CA GLU A 125 1.99 2.54 -2.95
C GLU A 125 1.05 2.31 -1.78
N THR A 126 -0.21 1.93 -2.02
CA THR A 126 -1.28 1.82 -1.03
C THR A 126 -1.63 0.36 -0.71
N TYR A 127 -2.45 0.15 0.33
CA TYR A 127 -2.95 -1.19 0.67
C TYR A 127 -4.27 -1.54 -0.03
N GLY A 128 -4.74 -0.71 -0.96
CA GLY A 128 -5.92 -0.98 -1.78
C GLY A 128 -7.08 0.01 -1.61
N GLU A 129 -8.27 -0.45 -1.98
CA GLU A 129 -9.45 0.41 -2.08
C GLU A 129 -10.33 0.42 -0.83
N ASP A 130 -10.09 -0.48 0.13
CA ASP A 130 -10.94 -0.64 1.31
C ASP A 130 -10.38 0.08 2.53
N PRO A 131 -11.19 0.94 3.20
CA PRO A 131 -10.76 1.70 4.38
C PRO A 131 -10.40 0.82 5.59
N MET A 132 -11.08 -0.33 5.79
CA MET A 132 -10.84 -1.22 6.92
C MET A 132 -9.54 -2.01 6.72
N LEU A 133 -9.32 -2.56 5.52
CA LEU A 133 -8.08 -3.23 5.15
C LEU A 133 -6.89 -2.27 5.31
N THR A 134 -7.01 -1.05 4.75
CA THR A 134 -5.98 -0.02 4.82
C THR A 134 -5.69 0.41 6.25
N ALA A 135 -6.72 0.59 7.08
CA ALA A 135 -6.56 0.92 8.50
C ALA A 135 -5.83 -0.18 9.27
N THR A 136 -6.26 -1.44 9.10
CA THR A 136 -5.70 -2.59 9.82
C THR A 136 -4.23 -2.81 9.46
N LEU A 137 -3.92 -2.82 8.16
CA LEU A 137 -2.54 -3.02 7.69
C LEU A 137 -1.66 -1.80 7.97
N GLY A 138 -2.21 -0.59 7.81
CA GLY A 138 -1.51 0.65 8.16
C GLY A 138 -1.13 0.72 9.64
N CYS A 139 -2.04 0.34 10.55
CA CYS A 139 -1.73 0.26 11.98
C CYS A 139 -0.62 -0.75 12.26
N ALA A 140 -0.69 -1.96 11.68
CA ALA A 140 0.35 -2.97 11.83
C ALA A 140 1.71 -2.50 11.33
N PHE A 141 1.74 -1.76 10.22
CA PHE A 141 2.97 -1.19 9.68
C PHE A 141 3.58 -0.13 10.60
N VAL A 142 2.75 0.80 11.12
CA VAL A 142 3.17 1.80 12.11
C VAL A 142 3.70 1.15 13.38
N GLU A 143 2.97 0.19 13.95
CA GLU A 143 3.39 -0.56 15.15
C GLU A 143 4.74 -1.25 14.95
N GLY A 144 4.96 -1.83 13.77
CA GLY A 144 6.24 -2.46 13.41
C GLY A 144 7.38 -1.45 13.30
N LEU A 145 7.19 -0.34 12.55
CA LEU A 145 8.19 0.73 12.42
C LEU A 145 8.51 1.38 13.76
N GLN A 146 7.50 1.63 14.59
CA GLN A 146 7.61 2.31 15.88
C GLN A 146 7.88 1.37 17.06
N THR A 147 8.30 0.12 16.79
CA THR A 147 8.71 -0.82 17.85
C THR A 147 9.68 -0.13 18.82
N LYS A 148 9.37 -0.21 20.11
CA LYS A 148 10.20 0.41 21.16
C LYS A 148 11.29 -0.54 21.63
N ARG A 149 12.50 0.00 21.78
CA ARG A 149 13.63 -0.68 22.39
C ARG A 149 14.27 0.27 23.42
N ASP A 150 14.48 -0.23 24.61
CA ASP A 150 15.01 0.56 25.73
C ASP A 150 14.24 1.88 25.96
N GLY A 151 12.91 1.84 25.70
CA GLY A 151 12.00 2.96 25.83
C GLY A 151 12.02 3.97 24.67
N TYR A 152 12.88 3.81 23.65
CA TYR A 152 12.94 4.66 22.46
C TYR A 152 12.28 3.98 21.25
N LEU A 153 11.74 4.79 20.34
CA LEU A 153 11.24 4.34 19.04
C LEU A 153 12.41 3.89 18.15
N THR A 154 12.29 2.73 17.51
CA THR A 154 13.29 2.29 16.54
C THR A 154 13.33 3.23 15.34
N THR A 155 12.17 3.56 14.78
CA THR A 155 11.96 4.61 13.76
C THR A 155 10.67 5.35 14.06
N ALA A 156 10.44 6.51 13.44
CA ALA A 156 9.17 7.21 13.46
C ALA A 156 8.45 7.01 12.13
N ALA A 157 7.18 6.60 12.17
CA ALA A 157 6.33 6.43 11.00
C ALA A 157 5.59 7.73 10.66
N CYS A 158 5.15 7.87 9.41
CA CYS A 158 4.39 9.01 8.93
C CYS A 158 3.21 8.55 8.07
N ALA A 159 2.00 8.81 8.53
CA ALA A 159 0.79 8.54 7.75
C ALA A 159 0.64 9.56 6.62
N LYS A 160 0.60 9.10 5.38
CA LYS A 160 0.50 9.97 4.18
C LYS A 160 -0.52 9.46 3.18
N HIS A 161 -1.04 10.33 2.33
CA HIS A 161 -0.98 11.81 2.30
C HIS A 161 -2.31 12.36 2.79
N PHE A 162 -2.30 13.12 3.87
CA PHE A 162 -3.51 13.60 4.56
C PHE A 162 -4.16 14.75 3.80
N ALA A 163 -5.41 14.59 3.31
CA ALA A 163 -6.20 13.37 3.54
C ALA A 163 -6.78 12.82 2.23
N VAL A 164 -7.27 13.64 1.34
CA VAL A 164 -8.02 13.25 0.12
C VAL A 164 -7.10 13.35 -1.08
N HIS A 165 -6.35 12.29 -1.34
CA HIS A 165 -5.37 12.22 -2.42
C HIS A 165 -5.35 10.84 -3.06
N SER A 166 -5.73 10.75 -4.35
CA SER A 166 -5.66 9.54 -5.16
C SER A 166 -5.72 9.88 -6.67
N GLY A 167 -4.81 10.76 -7.11
CA GLY A 167 -4.71 11.26 -8.50
C GLY A 167 -5.72 12.37 -8.82
N PRO A 168 -5.68 12.94 -10.02
CA PRO A 168 -4.72 12.60 -11.08
C PRO A 168 -3.33 13.21 -10.82
N GLU A 169 -2.27 12.43 -11.09
CA GLU A 169 -0.88 12.83 -10.83
C GLU A 169 -0.48 14.09 -11.61
N ALA A 170 -0.90 14.20 -12.87
CA ALA A 170 -0.60 15.35 -13.71
C ALA A 170 -1.11 16.70 -13.16
N LEU A 171 -2.12 16.68 -12.28
CA LEU A 171 -2.75 17.88 -11.72
C LEU A 171 -2.44 18.08 -10.22
N ARG A 172 -1.68 17.21 -9.57
CA ARG A 172 -1.52 17.17 -8.11
C ARG A 172 -1.13 18.51 -7.47
N HIS A 173 -0.37 19.36 -8.18
CA HIS A 173 0.10 20.66 -7.70
C HIS A 173 -0.95 21.79 -7.79
N SER A 174 -2.08 21.56 -8.48
CA SER A 174 -3.12 22.59 -8.65
C SER A 174 -4.53 22.09 -8.37
N PHE A 175 -4.69 20.78 -8.24
CA PHE A 175 -5.98 20.11 -8.09
C PHE A 175 -6.72 20.48 -6.80
N ASP A 176 -8.04 20.45 -6.86
CA ASP A 176 -8.92 20.62 -5.70
C ASP A 176 -9.88 19.44 -5.62
N ALA A 177 -9.59 18.48 -4.73
CA ALA A 177 -10.42 17.32 -4.51
C ALA A 177 -11.72 17.71 -3.80
N LYS A 178 -12.85 17.59 -4.50
CA LYS A 178 -14.19 17.85 -3.94
C LYS A 178 -14.75 16.55 -3.36
N ALA A 179 -14.74 16.44 -2.05
CA ALA A 179 -15.30 15.30 -1.33
C ALA A 179 -16.46 15.73 -0.43
N THR A 180 -17.53 14.95 -0.41
CA THR A 180 -18.64 15.16 0.51
C THR A 180 -18.22 14.87 1.95
N LYS A 181 -18.95 15.38 2.94
CA LYS A 181 -18.70 15.00 4.33
C LYS A 181 -18.90 13.50 4.57
N LYS A 182 -19.88 12.90 3.90
CA LYS A 182 -20.10 11.46 3.91
C LYS A 182 -18.86 10.71 3.41
N ASP A 183 -18.38 11.01 2.20
CA ASP A 183 -17.20 10.35 1.63
C ASP A 183 -15.94 10.56 2.48
N LEU A 184 -15.75 11.75 3.07
CA LEU A 184 -14.67 12.03 3.99
C LEU A 184 -14.67 11.04 5.17
N TRP A 185 -15.80 10.91 5.88
CA TRP A 185 -15.88 10.10 7.09
C TRP A 185 -16.12 8.61 6.86
N GLU A 186 -16.59 8.24 5.69
CA GLU A 186 -16.83 6.84 5.35
C GLU A 186 -15.66 6.18 4.60
N THR A 187 -14.87 6.98 3.84
CA THR A 187 -13.84 6.44 2.95
C THR A 187 -12.44 7.04 3.19
N TYR A 188 -12.29 8.37 3.18
CA TYR A 188 -10.94 8.99 3.13
C TYR A 188 -10.27 9.14 4.49
N LEU A 189 -11.01 9.35 5.56
CA LEU A 189 -10.49 9.60 6.91
C LEU A 189 -10.29 8.37 7.80
N PRO A 190 -11.03 7.24 7.66
CA PRO A 190 -10.98 6.14 8.63
C PRO A 190 -9.59 5.54 8.86
N ALA A 191 -8.78 5.39 7.82
CA ALA A 191 -7.43 4.86 7.97
C ALA A 191 -6.53 5.83 8.76
N PHE A 192 -6.60 7.14 8.49
CA PHE A 192 -5.87 8.14 9.26
C PHE A 192 -6.30 8.18 10.73
N GLU A 193 -7.62 8.11 10.98
CA GLU A 193 -8.15 8.04 12.34
C GLU A 193 -7.59 6.83 13.10
N ALA A 194 -7.58 5.67 12.47
CA ALA A 194 -7.04 4.45 13.05
C ALA A 194 -5.55 4.57 13.38
N LEU A 195 -4.73 5.06 12.45
CA LEU A 195 -3.30 5.21 12.67
C LEU A 195 -2.98 6.22 13.79
N VAL A 196 -3.76 7.28 13.91
CA VAL A 196 -3.59 8.26 15.00
C VAL A 196 -4.03 7.70 16.35
N LYS A 197 -5.24 7.08 16.42
CA LYS A 197 -5.85 6.70 17.70
C LYS A 197 -5.40 5.33 18.21
N GLN A 198 -5.11 4.38 17.30
CA GLN A 198 -4.80 3.00 17.67
C GLN A 198 -3.30 2.70 17.60
N ALA A 199 -2.58 3.23 16.60
CA ALA A 199 -1.16 2.98 16.40
C ALA A 199 -0.25 4.10 16.90
N ASP A 200 -0.76 5.22 17.43
CA ASP A 200 0.00 6.40 17.91
C ASP A 200 1.08 6.83 16.91
N VAL A 201 0.70 6.99 15.63
CA VAL A 201 1.63 7.39 14.56
C VAL A 201 2.31 8.71 14.89
N GLU A 202 3.65 8.77 14.74
CA GLU A 202 4.46 9.91 15.17
C GLU A 202 4.37 11.11 14.23
N ALA A 203 4.09 10.90 12.95
CA ALA A 203 3.96 11.97 11.98
C ALA A 203 2.75 11.78 11.08
N VAL A 204 2.25 12.91 10.54
CA VAL A 204 1.25 12.95 9.47
C VAL A 204 1.76 13.91 8.39
N MET A 205 1.68 13.50 7.12
CA MET A 205 2.08 14.32 5.98
C MET A 205 0.86 14.82 5.22
N GLY A 206 0.77 16.13 5.01
CA GLY A 206 -0.28 16.75 4.19
C GLY A 206 -0.06 16.50 2.70
N ALA A 207 -1.14 16.27 1.96
CA ALA A 207 -1.09 16.05 0.52
C ALA A 207 -0.75 17.34 -0.26
N TYR A 208 -0.36 17.18 -1.54
CA TYR A 208 -0.09 18.29 -2.46
C TYR A 208 -1.33 19.15 -2.74
N ASN A 209 -2.45 18.50 -3.04
CA ASN A 209 -3.64 19.12 -3.54
C ASN A 209 -4.42 19.91 -2.47
N ARG A 210 -5.39 20.67 -2.93
CA ARG A 210 -6.46 21.19 -2.07
C ARG A 210 -7.53 20.13 -1.84
N THR A 211 -8.23 20.27 -0.74
CA THR A 211 -9.48 19.54 -0.47
C THR A 211 -10.56 20.55 -0.14
N ASN A 212 -11.65 20.56 -0.89
CA ASN A 212 -12.76 21.51 -0.68
C ASN A 212 -12.26 22.96 -0.53
N GLU A 213 -11.38 23.39 -1.46
CA GLU A 213 -10.82 24.75 -1.61
C GLU A 213 -9.59 25.06 -0.74
N GLU A 214 -9.40 24.40 0.41
CA GLU A 214 -8.25 24.66 1.27
C GLU A 214 -7.06 23.71 0.95
N PRO A 215 -5.80 24.22 0.91
CA PRO A 215 -4.61 23.38 0.78
C PRO A 215 -4.51 22.35 1.90
N CYS A 216 -4.21 21.09 1.60
CA CYS A 216 -4.11 20.05 2.61
C CYS A 216 -3.05 20.34 3.69
N CYS A 217 -1.98 21.07 3.34
CA CYS A 217 -0.94 21.46 4.29
C CYS A 217 -1.27 22.72 5.13
N ALA A 218 -2.49 23.28 4.96
CA ALA A 218 -2.99 24.42 5.73
C ALA A 218 -4.52 24.38 5.92
N HIS A 219 -5.09 23.18 6.01
CA HIS A 219 -6.52 22.97 6.00
C HIS A 219 -7.14 23.11 7.39
N SER A 220 -7.95 24.13 7.59
CA SER A 220 -8.55 24.46 8.90
C SER A 220 -9.35 23.29 9.47
N TYR A 221 -10.31 22.75 8.71
CA TYR A 221 -11.14 21.65 9.18
C TYR A 221 -10.34 20.37 9.42
N LEU A 222 -9.52 19.94 8.46
CA LEU A 222 -8.81 18.66 8.56
C LEU A 222 -7.70 18.67 9.61
N MET A 223 -6.89 19.75 9.68
CA MET A 223 -5.75 19.81 10.61
C MET A 223 -6.14 20.25 12.01
N GLU A 224 -6.95 21.33 12.14
CA GLU A 224 -7.28 21.89 13.44
C GLU A 224 -8.42 21.14 14.11
N GLU A 225 -9.59 20.99 13.43
CA GLU A 225 -10.76 20.38 14.05
C GLU A 225 -10.68 18.85 14.12
N VAL A 226 -10.26 18.18 13.02
CA VAL A 226 -10.24 16.74 12.95
C VAL A 226 -8.98 16.19 13.58
N LEU A 227 -7.80 16.45 12.99
CA LEU A 227 -6.54 15.84 13.41
C LEU A 227 -6.15 16.22 14.84
N ARG A 228 -6.10 17.52 15.15
CA ARG A 228 -5.70 18.01 16.48
C ARG A 228 -6.86 18.00 17.47
N GLY A 229 -8.05 18.41 17.04
CA GLY A 229 -9.23 18.53 17.91
C GLY A 229 -9.86 17.19 18.24
N LYS A 230 -10.42 16.49 17.24
CA LYS A 230 -11.20 15.24 17.47
C LYS A 230 -10.32 14.01 17.74
N TRP A 231 -9.17 13.91 17.06
CA TRP A 231 -8.29 12.75 17.21
C TRP A 231 -7.16 12.96 18.22
N HIS A 232 -6.94 14.19 18.68
CA HIS A 232 -5.92 14.54 19.67
C HIS A 232 -4.50 14.16 19.26
N PHE A 233 -4.17 14.27 17.97
CA PHE A 233 -2.85 13.96 17.44
C PHE A 233 -1.75 14.77 18.13
N GLN A 234 -0.74 14.08 18.67
CA GLN A 234 0.32 14.68 19.47
C GLN A 234 1.66 14.80 18.75
N GLY A 235 1.83 14.11 17.61
CA GLY A 235 3.06 14.13 16.81
C GLY A 235 3.24 15.40 15.99
N HIS A 236 4.18 15.39 15.06
CA HIS A 236 4.43 16.52 14.15
C HIS A 236 3.71 16.34 12.81
N PHE A 237 3.40 17.46 12.16
CA PHE A 237 2.82 17.50 10.82
C PHE A 237 3.89 17.98 9.83
N VAL A 238 4.06 17.27 8.72
CA VAL A 238 5.00 17.61 7.65
C VAL A 238 4.25 17.88 6.34
N SER A 239 4.73 18.85 5.55
CA SER A 239 4.23 19.04 4.19
C SER A 239 4.79 17.98 3.26
N ASP A 240 4.06 17.58 2.23
CA ASP A 240 4.68 16.94 1.09
C ASP A 240 5.71 17.87 0.43
N CYS A 241 6.60 17.31 -0.38
CA CYS A 241 7.76 18.05 -0.87
C CYS A 241 7.33 19.14 -1.84
N TRP A 242 7.64 20.39 -1.50
CA TRP A 242 7.22 21.63 -2.17
C TRP A 242 5.72 21.93 -2.12
N ALA A 243 4.88 21.16 -1.43
CA ALA A 243 3.44 21.41 -1.35
C ALA A 243 3.06 22.78 -0.78
N ILE A 244 3.89 23.39 0.11
CA ILE A 244 3.65 24.75 0.59
C ILE A 244 3.95 25.79 -0.51
N ARG A 245 4.87 25.53 -1.43
CA ARG A 245 5.11 26.37 -2.60
C ARG A 245 3.89 26.43 -3.51
N ASP A 246 3.16 25.34 -3.62
CA ASP A 246 1.95 25.26 -4.43
C ASP A 246 0.88 26.28 -3.99
N PHE A 247 0.89 26.76 -2.74
CA PHE A 247 -0.08 27.75 -2.26
C PHE A 247 -0.07 29.05 -3.10
N HIS A 248 1.12 29.51 -3.52
CA HIS A 248 1.26 30.70 -4.37
C HIS A 248 1.50 30.37 -5.85
N GLU A 249 2.09 29.22 -6.21
CA GLU A 249 2.38 28.89 -7.61
C GLU A 249 1.25 28.08 -8.28
N GLY A 250 0.64 27.11 -7.59
CA GLY A 250 -0.34 26.18 -8.15
C GLY A 250 -1.78 26.44 -7.71
N HIS A 251 -1.99 26.70 -6.42
CA HIS A 251 -3.31 26.90 -5.84
C HIS A 251 -3.80 28.36 -5.91
N HIS A 252 -2.87 29.32 -5.96
CA HIS A 252 -3.15 30.76 -5.96
C HIS A 252 -3.98 31.24 -4.76
N VAL A 253 -3.81 30.60 -3.57
CA VAL A 253 -4.46 31.00 -2.32
C VAL A 253 -3.68 32.02 -1.52
N THR A 254 -2.39 32.21 -1.86
CA THR A 254 -1.50 33.24 -1.31
C THR A 254 -0.79 33.94 -2.47
N ALA A 255 -0.22 35.14 -2.21
CA ALA A 255 0.45 35.93 -3.23
C ALA A 255 1.98 35.73 -3.25
N PHE A 256 2.59 35.52 -2.06
CA PHE A 256 4.03 35.47 -1.90
C PHE A 256 4.48 34.25 -1.07
N PRO A 257 5.75 33.82 -1.19
CA PRO A 257 6.28 32.68 -0.43
C PRO A 257 6.17 32.86 1.08
N GLU A 258 6.38 34.06 1.61
CA GLU A 258 6.25 34.36 3.05
C GLU A 258 4.79 34.25 3.54
N ASP A 259 3.81 34.52 2.69
CA ASP A 259 2.40 34.34 3.02
C ASP A 259 2.06 32.85 3.09
N SER A 260 2.61 32.06 2.15
CA SER A 260 2.45 30.59 2.15
C SER A 260 3.10 29.95 3.37
N ALA A 261 4.31 30.38 3.72
CA ALA A 261 5.00 29.92 4.91
C ALA A 261 4.23 30.26 6.18
N ALA A 262 3.70 31.50 6.27
CA ALA A 262 2.89 31.94 7.39
C ALA A 262 1.62 31.12 7.55
N LEU A 263 0.83 30.98 6.48
CA LEU A 263 -0.42 30.25 6.48
C LEU A 263 -0.22 28.77 6.91
N ALA A 264 0.80 28.11 6.36
CA ALA A 264 1.08 26.71 6.69
C ALA A 264 1.48 26.54 8.18
N LEU A 265 2.34 27.42 8.69
CA LEU A 265 2.80 27.39 10.09
C LEU A 265 1.68 27.72 11.09
N GLU A 266 0.85 28.72 10.80
CA GLU A 266 -0.34 29.08 11.58
C GLU A 266 -1.25 27.86 11.77
N LYS A 267 -1.57 27.16 10.67
CA LYS A 267 -2.42 25.97 10.66
C LYS A 267 -1.77 24.71 11.24
N GLY A 268 -0.48 24.78 11.60
CA GLY A 268 0.21 23.72 12.34
C GLY A 268 0.97 22.72 11.47
N CYS A 269 1.37 23.10 10.26
CA CYS A 269 2.38 22.39 9.50
C CYS A 269 3.75 22.68 10.15
N ASP A 270 4.31 21.70 10.86
CA ASP A 270 5.49 21.87 11.70
C ASP A 270 6.80 21.77 10.93
N LEU A 271 6.82 21.00 9.84
CA LEU A 271 8.01 20.70 9.03
C LEU A 271 7.72 20.93 7.55
N ASN A 272 8.58 21.67 6.87
CA ASN A 272 8.50 21.84 5.42
C ASN A 272 9.46 20.92 4.67
N CYS A 273 8.95 20.05 3.82
CA CYS A 273 9.74 19.46 2.74
C CYS A 273 9.79 20.43 1.57
N GLY A 274 10.98 20.93 1.25
CA GLY A 274 11.22 21.98 0.25
C GLY A 274 11.87 23.20 0.89
N CYS A 275 11.68 24.39 0.28
CA CYS A 275 12.39 25.62 0.63
C CYS A 275 11.48 26.75 1.14
N THR A 276 10.16 26.60 1.16
CA THR A 276 9.25 27.71 1.48
C THR A 276 9.43 28.25 2.89
N TYR A 277 9.82 27.40 3.86
CA TYR A 277 10.10 27.86 5.22
C TYR A 277 11.42 28.63 5.37
N GLU A 278 12.23 28.80 4.33
CA GLU A 278 13.31 29.79 4.31
C GLU A 278 12.77 31.22 4.47
N TYR A 279 11.50 31.46 4.12
CA TYR A 279 10.79 32.73 4.27
C TYR A 279 10.13 32.95 5.64
N ILE A 280 10.22 31.99 6.59
CA ILE A 280 9.62 32.11 7.94
C ILE A 280 10.12 33.35 8.70
N LEU A 281 11.42 33.64 8.64
CA LEU A 281 11.97 34.80 9.30
C LEU A 281 11.52 36.13 8.68
N GLN A 282 11.25 36.13 7.36
CA GLN A 282 10.66 37.28 6.69
C GLN A 282 9.19 37.46 7.12
N ALA A 283 8.41 36.39 7.16
CA ALA A 283 7.04 36.40 7.66
C ALA A 283 6.98 36.89 9.12
N TYR A 284 7.90 36.44 9.97
CA TYR A 284 8.02 36.89 11.37
C TYR A 284 8.31 38.40 11.49
N LYS A 285 9.26 38.90 10.71
CA LYS A 285 9.58 40.36 10.68
C LYS A 285 8.41 41.21 10.17
N GLN A 286 7.55 40.64 9.34
CA GLN A 286 6.35 41.29 8.84
C GLN A 286 5.14 41.13 9.79
N GLY A 287 5.31 40.43 10.92
CA GLY A 287 4.23 40.20 11.90
C GLY A 287 3.15 39.21 11.43
N LYS A 288 3.44 38.40 10.39
CA LYS A 288 2.50 37.39 9.87
C LYS A 288 2.51 36.09 10.69
N VAL A 289 3.59 35.79 11.39
CA VAL A 289 3.72 34.69 12.35
C VAL A 289 4.34 35.14 13.62
N SER A 290 4.02 34.53 14.74
CA SER A 290 4.56 34.80 16.06
C SER A 290 5.78 33.92 16.37
N GLU A 291 6.62 34.35 17.29
CA GLU A 291 7.71 33.52 17.81
C GLU A 291 7.19 32.26 18.51
N GLU A 292 6.00 32.30 19.12
CA GLU A 292 5.38 31.20 19.80
C GLU A 292 5.02 30.08 18.80
N GLU A 293 4.47 30.42 17.63
CA GLU A 293 4.14 29.44 16.57
C GLU A 293 5.39 28.75 16.03
N ILE A 294 6.47 29.51 15.77
CA ILE A 294 7.75 28.96 15.31
C ILE A 294 8.32 27.99 16.37
N ARG A 295 8.34 28.39 17.65
CA ARG A 295 8.84 27.55 18.74
C ARG A 295 7.95 26.32 19.00
N ARG A 296 6.63 26.46 18.90
CA ARG A 296 5.67 25.37 19.05
C ARG A 296 6.00 24.24 18.07
N SER A 297 6.23 24.55 16.80
CA SER A 297 6.57 23.58 15.77
C SER A 297 7.92 22.93 16.03
N ALA A 298 8.93 23.69 16.39
CA ALA A 298 10.22 23.13 16.77
C ALA A 298 10.13 22.18 17.99
N VAL A 299 9.33 22.51 19.00
CA VAL A 299 9.13 21.63 20.17
C VAL A 299 8.53 20.28 19.75
N ARG A 300 7.57 20.26 18.83
CA ARG A 300 7.02 19.01 18.29
C ARG A 300 8.08 18.17 17.56
N LEU A 301 8.88 18.80 16.70
CA LEU A 301 9.96 18.16 15.96
C LEU A 301 11.03 17.60 16.91
N PHE A 302 11.49 18.39 17.87
CA PHE A 302 12.47 17.92 18.84
C PHE A 302 11.91 16.84 19.78
N THR A 303 10.60 16.84 20.06
CA THR A 303 9.95 15.74 20.79
C THR A 303 10.15 14.41 20.06
N THR A 304 9.92 14.36 18.73
CA THR A 304 10.19 13.18 17.91
C THR A 304 11.66 12.77 17.99
N ARG A 305 12.59 13.71 17.88
CA ARG A 305 14.04 13.41 17.97
C ARG A 305 14.43 12.82 19.34
N TYR A 306 13.82 13.28 20.44
CA TYR A 306 14.00 12.69 21.77
C TYR A 306 13.39 11.31 21.88
N LEU A 307 12.17 11.10 21.35
CA LEU A 307 11.53 9.78 21.32
C LEU A 307 12.36 8.75 20.53
N LEU A 308 13.08 9.19 19.51
CA LEU A 308 14.01 8.38 18.71
C LEU A 308 15.36 8.14 19.41
N GLY A 309 15.62 8.74 20.57
CA GLY A 309 16.88 8.62 21.29
C GLY A 309 18.07 9.28 20.59
N LEU A 310 17.86 10.31 19.73
CA LEU A 310 18.94 10.92 18.95
C LEU A 310 19.91 11.79 19.74
N PHE A 311 19.60 12.04 21.02
CA PHE A 311 20.43 12.81 21.96
C PHE A 311 20.98 11.99 23.12
N ASP A 312 20.58 10.73 23.24
CA ASP A 312 20.94 9.81 24.30
C ASP A 312 21.64 8.58 23.69
N HIS A 313 22.52 7.91 24.42
CA HIS A 313 23.05 6.61 24.01
C HIS A 313 22.08 5.51 24.42
N SER A 314 21.78 4.58 23.50
CA SER A 314 20.83 3.50 23.74
C SER A 314 21.25 2.22 23.00
N ILE A 315 20.59 1.10 23.30
CA ILE A 315 20.80 -0.17 22.59
C ILE A 315 20.53 -0.04 21.07
N LEU A 316 19.81 0.97 20.64
CA LEU A 316 19.54 1.23 19.22
C LEU A 316 20.83 1.58 18.46
N ASP A 317 21.81 2.20 19.13
CA ASP A 317 23.10 2.58 18.53
C ASP A 317 24.02 1.38 18.30
N GLU A 318 23.73 0.25 18.94
CA GLU A 318 24.50 -1.00 18.85
C GLU A 318 23.99 -1.93 17.73
N ILE A 319 22.86 -1.60 17.05
CA ILE A 319 22.33 -2.42 15.98
C ILE A 319 23.35 -2.50 14.84
N PRO A 320 23.88 -3.71 14.53
CA PRO A 320 24.98 -3.86 13.59
C PRO A 320 24.49 -3.83 12.14
N TYR A 321 25.36 -3.43 11.21
CA TYR A 321 25.00 -3.31 9.79
C TYR A 321 24.65 -4.65 9.12
N ASN A 322 25.10 -5.78 9.67
CA ASN A 322 24.87 -7.12 9.11
C ASN A 322 23.39 -7.58 9.20
N VAL A 323 22.50 -6.81 9.84
CA VAL A 323 21.05 -7.05 9.77
C VAL A 323 20.49 -6.66 8.41
N VAL A 324 21.14 -5.73 7.68
CA VAL A 324 20.69 -5.23 6.39
C VAL A 324 20.79 -6.35 5.34
N GLY A 325 19.64 -6.69 4.74
CA GLY A 325 19.55 -7.75 3.73
C GLY A 325 19.91 -9.15 4.25
N CYS A 326 19.83 -9.40 5.55
CA CYS A 326 20.18 -10.68 6.15
C CYS A 326 19.22 -11.80 5.69
N LYS A 327 19.66 -13.07 5.85
CA LYS A 327 18.86 -14.23 5.43
C LYS A 327 17.44 -14.21 6.02
N LYS A 328 17.31 -13.88 7.31
CA LYS A 328 16.01 -13.83 7.99
C LYS A 328 15.04 -12.84 7.31
N HIS A 329 15.52 -11.64 6.94
CA HIS A 329 14.71 -10.64 6.28
C HIS A 329 14.35 -11.04 4.85
N ARG A 330 15.26 -11.70 4.12
CA ARG A 330 14.97 -12.24 2.78
C ARG A 330 13.95 -13.38 2.80
N GLU A 331 14.01 -14.27 3.80
CA GLU A 331 12.98 -15.31 3.95
C GLU A 331 11.61 -14.69 4.30
N LEU A 332 11.59 -13.61 5.07
CA LEU A 332 10.35 -12.86 5.33
C LEU A 332 9.83 -12.19 4.04
N ALA A 333 10.73 -11.67 3.19
CA ALA A 333 10.36 -11.13 1.87
C ALA A 333 9.83 -12.21 0.94
N TYR A 334 10.41 -13.40 0.96
CA TYR A 334 9.90 -14.56 0.23
C TYR A 334 8.50 -14.96 0.69
N GLN A 335 8.28 -15.06 2.01
CA GLN A 335 6.96 -15.36 2.55
C GLN A 335 5.92 -14.32 2.09
N ALA A 336 6.27 -13.05 2.18
CA ALA A 336 5.40 -11.97 1.72
C ALA A 336 5.10 -12.05 0.22
N ALA A 337 6.09 -12.40 -0.61
CA ALA A 337 5.91 -12.58 -2.04
C ALA A 337 4.97 -13.75 -2.37
N VAL A 338 5.08 -14.87 -1.66
CA VAL A 338 4.15 -16.02 -1.81
C VAL A 338 2.73 -15.62 -1.45
N GLU A 339 2.55 -14.95 -0.29
CA GLU A 339 1.23 -14.58 0.22
C GLU A 339 0.60 -13.40 -0.55
N SER A 340 1.38 -12.64 -1.32
CA SER A 340 0.88 -11.55 -2.16
C SER A 340 0.37 -12.01 -3.52
N CYS A 341 0.92 -13.08 -4.09
CA CYS A 341 0.53 -13.56 -5.42
C CYS A 341 -0.92 -14.04 -5.45
N VAL A 342 -1.70 -13.53 -6.41
CA VAL A 342 -3.13 -13.84 -6.55
C VAL A 342 -3.37 -14.70 -7.79
N LEU A 343 -3.85 -15.91 -7.60
CA LEU A 343 -4.27 -16.78 -8.72
C LEU A 343 -5.66 -16.37 -9.18
N LEU A 344 -5.74 -15.78 -10.39
CA LEU A 344 -7.00 -15.25 -10.95
C LEU A 344 -7.77 -16.30 -11.76
N LYS A 345 -7.06 -17.27 -12.33
CA LYS A 345 -7.61 -18.37 -13.09
C LYS A 345 -6.70 -19.60 -13.03
N ASN A 346 -7.30 -20.78 -13.01
CA ASN A 346 -6.62 -22.06 -13.21
C ASN A 346 -7.62 -23.08 -13.77
N ASN A 347 -7.33 -23.66 -14.93
CA ASN A 347 -8.12 -24.74 -15.52
C ASN A 347 -7.69 -26.15 -15.07
N GLY A 348 -6.85 -26.23 -14.02
CA GLY A 348 -6.25 -27.47 -13.53
C GLY A 348 -4.83 -27.72 -14.04
N THR A 349 -4.26 -26.82 -14.85
CA THR A 349 -2.85 -26.93 -15.32
C THR A 349 -1.86 -26.69 -14.17
N LEU A 350 -2.16 -25.77 -13.26
CA LEU A 350 -1.34 -25.52 -12.07
C LEU A 350 -1.85 -26.37 -10.89
N PRO A 351 -0.94 -26.88 -10.06
CA PRO A 351 0.51 -26.75 -10.14
C PRO A 351 1.15 -27.66 -11.18
N LEU A 352 2.27 -27.22 -11.77
CA LEU A 352 3.10 -28.00 -12.68
C LEU A 352 3.83 -29.11 -11.92
N SER A 353 4.02 -30.27 -12.56
CA SER A 353 4.72 -31.40 -11.95
C SER A 353 6.19 -31.43 -12.36
N LEU A 354 7.10 -31.33 -11.40
CA LEU A 354 8.55 -31.45 -11.64
C LEU A 354 8.97 -32.88 -12.09
N LYS A 355 8.07 -33.87 -12.00
CA LYS A 355 8.31 -35.25 -12.46
C LYS A 355 8.12 -35.41 -13.97
N ASP A 356 7.46 -34.45 -14.60
CA ASP A 356 7.24 -34.46 -16.05
C ASP A 356 8.57 -34.06 -16.73
N LYS A 357 8.69 -34.48 -18.00
CA LYS A 357 9.73 -34.02 -18.90
C LYS A 357 9.12 -33.06 -19.89
N LYS A 358 9.48 -31.80 -19.84
CA LYS A 358 8.89 -30.78 -20.71
C LYS A 358 9.91 -29.73 -21.13
N ARG A 359 9.67 -29.17 -22.30
CA ARG A 359 10.30 -27.91 -22.72
C ARG A 359 9.36 -26.76 -22.41
N VAL A 360 9.85 -25.75 -21.71
CA VAL A 360 9.09 -24.55 -21.37
C VAL A 360 9.71 -23.31 -21.98
N ALA A 361 8.88 -22.49 -22.61
CA ALA A 361 9.23 -21.16 -23.05
C ALA A 361 8.83 -20.14 -21.97
N VAL A 362 9.79 -19.43 -21.39
CA VAL A 362 9.53 -18.28 -20.52
C VAL A 362 9.67 -17.03 -21.38
N ILE A 363 8.59 -16.30 -21.59
CA ILE A 363 8.52 -15.23 -22.59
C ILE A 363 8.00 -13.94 -21.93
N GLY A 364 8.47 -12.82 -22.42
CA GLY A 364 7.89 -11.51 -22.11
C GLY A 364 8.85 -10.51 -21.47
N PRO A 365 8.50 -9.21 -21.52
CA PRO A 365 9.37 -8.15 -21.04
C PRO A 365 9.58 -8.17 -19.52
N ASN A 366 8.66 -8.73 -18.75
CA ASN A 366 8.74 -8.83 -17.30
C ASN A 366 9.36 -10.15 -16.82
N ALA A 367 9.70 -11.09 -17.73
CA ALA A 367 10.26 -12.40 -17.38
C ALA A 367 11.64 -12.29 -16.72
N ASP A 368 12.52 -11.44 -17.26
CA ASP A 368 13.89 -11.21 -16.75
C ASP A 368 14.12 -9.74 -16.33
N SER A 369 13.08 -9.09 -15.81
CA SER A 369 13.12 -7.70 -15.39
C SER A 369 13.33 -7.56 -13.88
N HIS A 370 14.44 -6.96 -13.46
CA HIS A 370 14.63 -6.56 -12.06
C HIS A 370 13.78 -5.34 -11.67
N ALA A 371 13.44 -4.47 -12.62
CA ALA A 371 12.59 -3.31 -12.38
C ALA A 371 11.15 -3.69 -12.03
N ALA A 372 10.60 -4.70 -12.73
CA ALA A 372 9.27 -5.21 -12.46
C ALA A 372 9.11 -5.92 -11.10
N LEU A 373 10.22 -6.19 -10.40
CA LEU A 373 10.15 -6.78 -9.06
C LEU A 373 9.91 -5.75 -7.94
N VAL A 374 10.31 -4.49 -8.13
CA VAL A 374 10.49 -3.59 -6.97
C VAL A 374 9.51 -2.43 -6.88
N GLY A 375 8.89 -1.97 -7.98
CA GLY A 375 7.96 -0.82 -7.91
C GLY A 375 8.62 0.49 -7.45
N ASN A 376 7.81 1.44 -6.98
CA ASN A 376 8.28 2.76 -6.53
C ASN A 376 8.81 2.73 -5.09
N TYR A 377 9.67 3.70 -4.71
CA TYR A 377 10.26 3.86 -3.38
C TYR A 377 10.99 2.61 -2.87
N ASN A 378 11.87 2.04 -3.69
CA ASN A 378 12.68 0.88 -3.35
C ASN A 378 14.10 1.24 -2.91
N GLY A 379 14.74 0.31 -2.18
CA GLY A 379 16.19 0.21 -2.04
C GLY A 379 16.78 -0.73 -3.11
N THR A 380 18.07 -0.94 -3.10
CA THR A 380 18.72 -1.99 -3.91
C THR A 380 18.65 -3.31 -3.17
N PRO A 381 17.89 -4.31 -3.63
CA PRO A 381 17.88 -5.61 -2.95
C PRO A 381 19.28 -6.23 -3.01
N PRO A 382 19.76 -6.86 -1.92
CA PRO A 382 21.08 -7.50 -1.89
C PRO A 382 21.17 -8.66 -2.89
N ARG A 383 20.02 -9.20 -3.27
CA ARG A 383 19.79 -10.19 -4.31
C ARG A 383 18.39 -10.01 -4.84
N SER A 384 18.21 -10.01 -6.15
CA SER A 384 16.91 -10.10 -6.79
C SER A 384 16.86 -11.33 -7.70
N ILE A 385 15.76 -12.05 -7.65
CA ILE A 385 15.52 -13.26 -8.43
C ILE A 385 14.40 -12.94 -9.40
N THR A 386 14.70 -12.91 -10.71
CA THR A 386 13.70 -12.72 -11.75
C THR A 386 12.84 -13.97 -11.95
N VAL A 387 11.73 -13.86 -12.67
CA VAL A 387 10.88 -15.03 -12.94
C VAL A 387 11.64 -16.11 -13.68
N VAL A 388 12.43 -15.75 -14.70
CA VAL A 388 13.31 -16.67 -15.42
C VAL A 388 14.28 -17.38 -14.49
N GLU A 389 15.00 -16.61 -13.64
CA GLU A 389 15.93 -17.21 -12.68
C GLU A 389 15.25 -18.16 -11.69
N GLY A 390 14.06 -17.80 -11.20
CA GLY A 390 13.28 -18.64 -10.30
C GLY A 390 12.91 -19.97 -10.95
N ILE A 391 12.43 -19.93 -12.19
CA ILE A 391 12.05 -21.14 -12.97
C ILE A 391 13.30 -21.97 -13.29
N ILE A 392 14.40 -21.38 -13.74
CA ILE A 392 15.65 -22.12 -13.99
C ILE A 392 16.10 -22.86 -12.72
N ARG A 393 16.14 -22.17 -11.56
CA ARG A 393 16.59 -22.75 -10.30
C ARG A 393 15.71 -23.91 -9.81
N ILE A 394 14.40 -23.83 -9.99
CA ILE A 394 13.50 -24.91 -9.56
C ILE A 394 13.60 -26.12 -10.48
N CYS A 395 14.00 -25.94 -11.73
CA CYS A 395 14.15 -26.98 -12.75
C CYS A 395 15.58 -27.55 -12.84
N GLU A 396 16.57 -27.01 -12.14
CA GLU A 396 18.02 -27.32 -12.31
C GLU A 396 18.34 -28.81 -12.23
N ASP A 397 17.71 -29.56 -11.32
CA ASP A 397 17.96 -31.00 -11.13
C ASP A 397 16.81 -31.86 -11.66
N THR A 398 16.12 -31.41 -12.69
CA THR A 398 14.95 -32.08 -13.30
C THR A 398 15.13 -32.31 -14.79
N ASP A 399 14.18 -33.00 -15.43
CA ASP A 399 14.15 -33.21 -16.89
C ASP A 399 13.45 -32.05 -17.64
N TRP A 400 13.24 -30.91 -17.00
CA TRP A 400 12.69 -29.72 -17.64
C TRP A 400 13.78 -28.94 -18.40
N ASP A 401 13.48 -28.56 -19.65
CA ASP A 401 14.32 -27.70 -20.50
C ASP A 401 13.73 -26.29 -20.54
N VAL A 402 14.37 -25.33 -19.90
CA VAL A 402 13.88 -23.96 -19.74
C VAL A 402 14.54 -23.05 -20.77
N ASN A 403 13.75 -22.40 -21.60
CA ASN A 403 14.20 -21.48 -22.64
C ASN A 403 13.54 -20.12 -22.49
N TYR A 404 14.28 -19.03 -22.80
CA TYR A 404 13.83 -17.67 -22.62
C TYR A 404 13.81 -16.87 -23.91
N ALA A 405 12.81 -16.01 -24.08
CA ALA A 405 12.79 -14.95 -25.08
C ALA A 405 12.09 -13.69 -24.52
N GLU A 406 12.68 -12.53 -24.67
CA GLU A 406 12.07 -11.26 -24.24
C GLU A 406 10.77 -10.97 -25.02
N GLY A 407 10.69 -11.32 -26.30
CA GLY A 407 9.52 -11.14 -27.16
C GLY A 407 9.28 -9.68 -27.57
N CYS A 408 9.13 -8.78 -26.62
CA CYS A 408 8.94 -7.34 -26.91
C CYS A 408 9.51 -6.48 -25.77
N LEU A 409 9.56 -5.17 -25.99
CA LEU A 409 9.82 -4.18 -24.94
C LEU A 409 8.61 -4.04 -24.01
N LEU A 410 8.83 -3.43 -22.85
CA LEU A 410 7.75 -3.15 -21.89
C LEU A 410 6.64 -2.28 -22.51
N TYR A 411 7.03 -1.27 -23.29
CA TYR A 411 6.12 -0.44 -24.08
C TYR A 411 6.79 0.03 -25.37
N ASP A 412 6.00 0.54 -26.29
CA ASP A 412 6.47 1.02 -27.59
C ASP A 412 6.98 2.46 -27.47
N ASP A 413 8.27 2.62 -27.16
CA ASP A 413 8.92 3.94 -27.15
C ASP A 413 9.34 4.33 -28.57
N PRO A 414 8.77 5.41 -29.14
CA PRO A 414 9.14 5.89 -30.48
C PRO A 414 10.62 6.27 -30.63
N ALA A 415 11.29 6.68 -29.54
CA ALA A 415 12.71 7.01 -29.55
C ALA A 415 13.58 5.75 -29.68
N VAL A 416 13.23 4.69 -28.92
CA VAL A 416 13.90 3.40 -28.99
C VAL A 416 13.60 2.70 -30.32
N ARG A 417 12.37 2.77 -30.81
CA ARG A 417 11.94 2.19 -32.09
C ARG A 417 12.75 2.72 -33.27
N LYS A 418 13.15 3.97 -33.28
CA LYS A 418 13.99 4.56 -34.36
C LYS A 418 15.38 3.94 -34.44
N VAL A 419 15.92 3.46 -33.33
CA VAL A 419 17.29 2.93 -33.23
C VAL A 419 17.30 1.40 -33.30
N PHE A 420 16.32 0.77 -32.64
CA PHE A 420 16.17 -0.67 -32.57
C PHE A 420 14.76 -1.05 -33.01
N GLN A 421 14.61 -1.58 -34.23
CA GLN A 421 13.36 -2.20 -34.63
C GLN A 421 13.22 -3.50 -33.81
N ASN A 422 12.62 -3.40 -32.63
CA ASN A 422 12.60 -4.48 -31.66
C ASN A 422 11.41 -5.41 -31.85
N TYR A 423 11.34 -6.00 -33.03
CA TYR A 423 10.36 -7.04 -33.34
C TYR A 423 10.93 -8.41 -33.01
N ARG A 424 11.07 -8.71 -31.70
CA ARG A 424 11.45 -10.05 -31.22
C ARG A 424 10.25 -10.99 -31.06
N ILE A 425 9.03 -10.52 -31.35
CA ILE A 425 7.83 -11.34 -31.32
C ILE A 425 7.97 -12.61 -32.18
N PRO A 426 8.52 -12.58 -33.41
CA PRO A 426 8.72 -13.81 -34.18
C PRO A 426 9.63 -14.84 -33.51
N GLU A 427 10.67 -14.39 -32.76
CA GLU A 427 11.50 -15.29 -31.95
C GLU A 427 10.71 -15.96 -30.84
N ALA A 428 9.90 -15.18 -30.11
CA ALA A 428 9.05 -15.67 -29.04
C ALA A 428 8.00 -16.67 -29.55
N VAL A 429 7.39 -16.39 -30.72
CA VAL A 429 6.45 -17.29 -31.37
C VAL A 429 7.12 -18.63 -31.76
N ALA A 430 8.28 -18.56 -32.42
CA ALA A 430 9.03 -19.75 -32.80
C ALA A 430 9.47 -20.58 -31.57
N LEU A 431 9.85 -19.89 -30.49
CA LEU A 431 10.17 -20.55 -29.21
C LEU A 431 8.94 -21.25 -28.64
N ALA A 432 7.79 -20.56 -28.56
CA ALA A 432 6.54 -21.13 -28.06
C ALA A 432 6.11 -22.37 -28.87
N GLU A 433 6.17 -22.32 -30.20
CA GLU A 433 5.85 -23.46 -31.10
C GLU A 433 6.76 -24.67 -30.85
N SER A 434 7.98 -24.45 -30.37
CA SER A 434 8.96 -25.52 -30.11
C SER A 434 8.89 -26.09 -28.68
N CYS A 435 7.97 -25.59 -27.84
CA CYS A 435 7.85 -25.95 -26.42
C CYS A 435 6.48 -26.59 -26.12
N ASP A 436 6.41 -27.34 -25.02
CA ASP A 436 5.19 -27.99 -24.54
C ASP A 436 4.29 -27.03 -23.75
N LEU A 437 4.86 -25.89 -23.27
CA LEU A 437 4.22 -24.90 -22.42
C LEU A 437 4.91 -23.55 -22.59
N ALA A 438 4.15 -22.46 -22.60
CA ALA A 438 4.66 -21.11 -22.50
C ALA A 438 4.24 -20.45 -21.16
N ILE A 439 5.19 -19.85 -20.45
CA ILE A 439 4.95 -18.98 -19.30
C ILE A 439 5.20 -17.55 -19.80
N LEU A 440 4.12 -16.78 -19.95
CA LEU A 440 4.15 -15.47 -20.57
C LEU A 440 4.08 -14.39 -19.49
N CYS A 441 5.20 -13.69 -19.28
CA CYS A 441 5.36 -12.68 -18.23
C CYS A 441 5.18 -11.27 -18.83
N VAL A 442 4.08 -10.64 -18.49
CA VAL A 442 3.67 -9.31 -18.98
C VAL A 442 3.35 -8.39 -17.83
N GLY A 443 3.04 -7.14 -18.11
CA GLY A 443 2.63 -6.17 -17.09
C GLY A 443 3.30 -4.81 -17.27
N LEU A 444 3.55 -4.17 -16.14
CA LEU A 444 4.11 -2.82 -16.05
C LEU A 444 5.39 -2.81 -15.21
N ASP A 445 5.91 -1.62 -14.98
CA ASP A 445 6.86 -1.30 -13.93
C ASP A 445 6.68 0.16 -13.48
N ALA A 446 7.47 0.62 -12.52
CA ALA A 446 7.35 1.97 -11.96
C ALA A 446 7.67 3.10 -12.97
N THR A 447 8.15 2.80 -14.18
CA THR A 447 8.32 3.80 -15.25
C THR A 447 7.03 4.05 -16.03
N LEU A 448 6.05 3.14 -15.94
CA LEU A 448 4.75 3.27 -16.61
C LEU A 448 3.63 3.68 -15.66
N GLU A 449 3.67 3.24 -14.42
CA GLU A 449 2.75 3.67 -13.38
C GLU A 449 3.52 4.10 -12.13
N GLY A 450 3.25 5.30 -11.60
CA GLY A 450 3.98 5.81 -10.45
C GLY A 450 3.76 7.30 -10.20
N GLU A 451 4.70 7.91 -9.52
CA GLU A 451 4.65 9.31 -9.13
C GLU A 451 5.11 10.24 -10.26
N GLN A 452 4.43 11.36 -10.41
CA GLN A 452 4.88 12.43 -11.32
C GLN A 452 6.32 12.85 -10.97
N GLY A 453 7.18 12.89 -11.99
CA GLY A 453 8.58 13.31 -11.85
C GLY A 453 9.55 12.15 -11.59
N ASP A 454 9.09 11.04 -11.03
CA ASP A 454 9.89 9.81 -10.87
C ASP A 454 9.75 8.88 -12.09
N VAL A 455 8.65 9.00 -12.81
CA VAL A 455 8.33 8.17 -13.98
C VAL A 455 8.68 8.87 -15.28
N GLY A 456 9.37 8.17 -16.16
CA GLY A 456 9.71 8.64 -17.50
C GLY A 456 8.66 8.27 -18.55
N ASN A 457 7.39 8.16 -18.20
CA ASN A 457 6.38 7.63 -19.12
C ASN A 457 5.71 8.72 -19.96
N ALA A 458 5.19 8.29 -21.11
CA ALA A 458 4.52 9.16 -22.08
C ALA A 458 3.02 9.37 -21.81
N PHE A 459 2.47 8.78 -20.77
CA PHE A 459 1.05 8.86 -20.45
C PHE A 459 0.74 10.09 -19.57
N ALA A 460 -0.14 9.97 -18.60
CA ALA A 460 -0.61 11.08 -17.77
C ALA A 460 0.25 11.26 -16.49
N SER A 461 1.55 11.50 -16.65
CA SER A 461 2.51 11.74 -15.55
C SER A 461 2.53 10.64 -14.49
N GLY A 462 2.33 9.39 -14.89
CA GLY A 462 2.30 8.23 -14.01
C GLY A 462 0.95 7.54 -13.93
N ASP A 463 -0.16 8.22 -14.21
CA ASP A 463 -1.48 7.61 -14.33
C ASP A 463 -1.63 6.85 -15.64
N LYS A 464 -2.41 5.76 -15.61
CA LYS A 464 -2.70 4.97 -16.79
C LYS A 464 -3.84 5.57 -17.62
N PRO A 465 -3.77 5.52 -18.95
CA PRO A 465 -4.85 6.00 -19.82
C PRO A 465 -6.07 5.05 -19.84
N ASP A 466 -5.82 3.76 -19.63
CA ASP A 466 -6.81 2.67 -19.63
C ASP A 466 -6.34 1.51 -18.74
N LEU A 467 -7.06 0.41 -18.74
CA LEU A 467 -6.75 -0.79 -17.94
C LEU A 467 -6.11 -1.92 -18.77
N LEU A 468 -5.63 -1.64 -19.96
CA LEU A 468 -5.05 -2.66 -20.85
C LEU A 468 -3.52 -2.73 -20.68
N LEU A 469 -2.96 -3.86 -21.03
CA LEU A 469 -1.52 -3.97 -21.30
C LEU A 469 -1.09 -3.00 -22.41
N PRO A 470 0.15 -2.50 -22.42
CA PRO A 470 0.71 -1.79 -23.56
C PRO A 470 0.48 -2.58 -24.87
N LYS A 471 0.17 -1.86 -25.96
CA LYS A 471 -0.21 -2.51 -27.24
C LYS A 471 0.79 -3.58 -27.71
N ILE A 472 2.09 -3.30 -27.59
CA ILE A 472 3.13 -4.23 -28.03
C ILE A 472 3.10 -5.55 -27.21
N GLN A 473 2.73 -5.50 -25.95
CA GLN A 473 2.55 -6.70 -25.12
C GLN A 473 1.27 -7.45 -25.50
N ARG A 474 0.18 -6.75 -25.85
CA ARG A 474 -1.04 -7.39 -26.38
C ARG A 474 -0.75 -8.12 -27.68
N ASP A 475 0.00 -7.48 -28.59
CA ASP A 475 0.43 -8.09 -29.86
C ASP A 475 1.28 -9.36 -29.60
N LEU A 476 2.14 -9.37 -28.57
CA LEU A 476 2.91 -10.55 -28.15
C LEU A 476 1.99 -11.65 -27.63
N VAL A 477 1.07 -11.34 -26.71
CA VAL A 477 0.13 -12.31 -26.13
C VAL A 477 -0.70 -12.97 -27.24
N GLU A 478 -1.31 -12.18 -28.12
CA GLU A 478 -2.15 -12.67 -29.21
C GLU A 478 -1.39 -13.59 -30.16
N GLN A 479 -0.14 -13.26 -30.54
CA GLN A 479 0.66 -14.08 -31.44
C GLN A 479 1.18 -15.35 -30.77
N VAL A 480 1.53 -15.33 -29.49
CA VAL A 480 1.89 -16.55 -28.74
C VAL A 480 0.67 -17.46 -28.58
N LEU A 481 -0.50 -16.93 -28.26
CA LEU A 481 -1.75 -17.71 -28.18
C LEU A 481 -2.09 -18.37 -29.53
N ALA A 482 -1.84 -17.69 -30.64
CA ALA A 482 -2.11 -18.22 -32.00
C ALA A 482 -1.26 -19.46 -32.34
N THR A 483 -0.17 -19.76 -31.63
CA THR A 483 0.63 -20.99 -31.80
C THR A 483 -0.13 -22.23 -31.35
N GLY A 484 -1.14 -22.11 -30.49
CA GLY A 484 -1.84 -23.23 -29.86
C GLY A 484 -1.07 -23.90 -28.71
N THR A 485 0.13 -23.43 -28.39
CA THR A 485 0.89 -23.88 -27.19
C THR A 485 0.13 -23.46 -25.93
N PRO A 486 -0.07 -24.33 -24.93
CA PRO A 486 -0.69 -23.97 -23.67
C PRO A 486 0.06 -22.79 -23.01
N VAL A 487 -0.67 -21.78 -22.53
CA VAL A 487 -0.09 -20.57 -21.95
C VAL A 487 -0.50 -20.43 -20.48
N ILE A 488 0.48 -20.15 -19.60
CA ILE A 488 0.29 -19.59 -18.26
C ILE A 488 0.69 -18.12 -18.34
N LEU A 489 -0.21 -17.22 -17.96
CA LEU A 489 0.04 -15.80 -17.96
C LEU A 489 0.44 -15.36 -16.54
N VAL A 490 1.59 -14.70 -16.40
CA VAL A 490 2.09 -14.10 -15.17
C VAL A 490 2.10 -12.59 -15.37
N ASP A 491 1.24 -11.89 -14.63
CA ASP A 491 1.10 -10.44 -14.72
C ASP A 491 1.83 -9.76 -13.54
N LEU A 492 2.80 -8.91 -13.88
CA LEU A 492 3.55 -8.09 -12.92
C LEU A 492 3.16 -6.63 -13.11
N ALA A 493 2.20 -6.15 -12.33
CA ALA A 493 1.73 -4.77 -12.35
C ALA A 493 1.26 -4.35 -10.95
N GLY A 494 1.43 -3.09 -10.60
CA GLY A 494 1.02 -2.53 -9.30
C GLY A 494 -0.44 -2.07 -9.26
N SER A 495 -1.21 -2.33 -10.32
CA SER A 495 -2.59 -1.90 -10.48
C SER A 495 -3.38 -2.89 -11.33
N PRO A 496 -4.72 -2.79 -11.38
CA PRO A 496 -5.55 -3.66 -12.20
C PRO A 496 -5.21 -3.59 -13.69
N ILE A 497 -5.02 -4.75 -14.30
CA ILE A 497 -4.95 -4.93 -15.75
C ILE A 497 -6.13 -5.80 -16.19
N ASP A 498 -6.87 -5.38 -17.19
CA ASP A 498 -7.95 -6.17 -17.78
C ASP A 498 -7.36 -7.24 -18.73
N LEU A 499 -7.31 -8.46 -18.23
CA LEU A 499 -6.88 -9.64 -18.99
C LEU A 499 -8.06 -10.53 -19.39
N SER A 500 -9.29 -10.06 -19.25
CA SER A 500 -10.52 -10.83 -19.50
C SER A 500 -10.59 -11.38 -20.92
N ALA A 501 -10.07 -10.62 -21.90
CA ALA A 501 -10.02 -11.04 -23.30
C ALA A 501 -9.21 -12.34 -23.52
N TYR A 502 -8.29 -12.67 -22.61
CA TYR A 502 -7.43 -13.85 -22.71
C TYR A 502 -7.88 -15.00 -21.80
N GLU A 503 -8.82 -14.74 -20.88
CA GLU A 503 -9.19 -15.67 -19.80
C GLU A 503 -9.55 -17.06 -20.32
N ASP A 504 -10.35 -17.18 -21.36
CA ASP A 504 -10.76 -18.46 -21.93
C ASP A 504 -9.67 -19.14 -22.77
N GLN A 505 -8.64 -18.41 -23.16
CA GLN A 505 -7.58 -18.87 -24.06
C GLN A 505 -6.33 -19.35 -23.31
N VAL A 506 -6.13 -18.93 -22.05
CA VAL A 506 -4.97 -19.31 -21.26
C VAL A 506 -5.29 -20.40 -20.24
N SER A 507 -4.30 -21.19 -19.85
CA SER A 507 -4.46 -22.26 -18.85
C SER A 507 -4.57 -21.72 -17.43
N ALA A 508 -3.82 -20.66 -17.10
CA ALA A 508 -3.86 -20.00 -15.80
C ALA A 508 -3.45 -18.54 -15.91
N ILE A 509 -3.87 -17.72 -14.94
CA ILE A 509 -3.46 -16.33 -14.77
C ILE A 509 -3.02 -16.14 -13.31
N LEU A 510 -1.76 -15.77 -13.11
CA LEU A 510 -1.18 -15.40 -11.82
C LEU A 510 -0.82 -13.93 -11.82
N HIS A 511 -1.45 -13.12 -10.97
CA HIS A 511 -1.10 -11.72 -10.76
C HIS A 511 -0.13 -11.62 -9.58
N ALA A 512 1.07 -11.11 -9.83
CA ALA A 512 2.18 -11.14 -8.87
C ALA A 512 2.54 -9.75 -8.30
N TRP A 513 1.86 -8.69 -8.70
CA TRP A 513 2.17 -7.31 -8.31
C TRP A 513 3.61 -6.93 -8.69
N TYR A 514 4.30 -6.18 -7.81
CA TYR A 514 5.76 -6.01 -7.77
C TYR A 514 6.28 -6.80 -6.56
N PRO A 515 6.74 -8.05 -6.76
CA PRO A 515 6.81 -9.03 -5.66
C PRO A 515 8.09 -8.95 -4.81
N GLY A 516 8.93 -7.94 -5.01
CA GLY A 516 10.16 -7.75 -4.24
C GLY A 516 11.34 -8.64 -4.69
N GLY A 517 12.45 -8.57 -3.96
CA GLY A 517 13.71 -9.21 -4.35
C GLY A 517 13.69 -10.74 -4.42
N GLU A 518 12.78 -11.40 -3.74
CA GLU A 518 12.58 -12.86 -3.76
C GLU A 518 11.41 -13.28 -4.67
N GLY A 519 10.85 -12.35 -5.46
CA GLY A 519 9.62 -12.52 -6.24
C GLY A 519 9.67 -13.67 -7.23
N GLY A 520 10.74 -13.80 -8.03
CA GLY A 520 10.85 -14.89 -8.99
C GLY A 520 10.93 -16.27 -8.33
N ARG A 521 11.55 -16.37 -7.14
CA ARG A 521 11.53 -17.59 -6.33
C ARG A 521 10.11 -17.95 -5.89
N ALA A 522 9.35 -16.96 -5.40
CA ALA A 522 7.98 -17.18 -4.94
C ALA A 522 7.06 -17.60 -6.10
N ILE A 523 7.15 -16.91 -7.25
CA ILE A 523 6.39 -17.26 -8.46
C ILE A 523 6.71 -18.67 -8.92
N ALA A 524 8.00 -19.05 -9.02
CA ALA A 524 8.39 -20.40 -9.42
C ALA A 524 7.89 -21.46 -8.42
N ASP A 525 8.02 -21.26 -7.12
CA ASP A 525 7.56 -22.19 -6.09
C ASP A 525 6.01 -22.35 -6.13
N ILE A 526 5.27 -21.29 -6.47
CA ILE A 526 3.82 -21.36 -6.74
C ILE A 526 3.56 -22.17 -7.99
N LEU A 527 4.14 -21.80 -9.14
CA LEU A 527 3.86 -22.47 -10.42
C LEU A 527 4.11 -23.98 -10.36
N PHE A 528 5.14 -24.40 -9.65
CA PHE A 528 5.52 -25.82 -9.49
C PHE A 528 4.96 -26.47 -8.21
N GLY A 529 4.05 -25.82 -7.52
CA GLY A 529 3.27 -26.41 -6.42
C GLY A 529 4.05 -26.75 -5.15
N LYS A 530 5.23 -26.13 -4.93
CA LYS A 530 5.90 -26.22 -3.61
C LYS A 530 5.12 -25.50 -2.54
N VAL A 531 4.39 -24.46 -2.93
CA VAL A 531 3.46 -23.71 -2.09
C VAL A 531 2.19 -23.41 -2.86
N SER A 532 1.05 -23.32 -2.17
CA SER A 532 -0.21 -22.85 -2.76
C SER A 532 -0.23 -21.32 -2.79
N PRO A 533 -0.73 -20.67 -3.86
CA PRO A 533 -1.05 -19.25 -3.80
C PRO A 533 -2.15 -19.01 -2.75
N GLY A 534 -2.17 -17.84 -2.16
CA GLY A 534 -3.14 -17.49 -1.11
C GLY A 534 -3.39 -15.98 -1.02
N GLY A 535 -2.90 -15.21 -1.99
CA GLY A 535 -3.16 -13.78 -2.08
C GLY A 535 -4.62 -13.48 -2.44
N LYS A 536 -5.12 -12.32 -2.01
CA LYS A 536 -6.45 -11.81 -2.32
C LYS A 536 -6.34 -10.42 -2.95
N LEU A 537 -7.21 -10.11 -3.90
CA LEU A 537 -7.22 -8.79 -4.53
C LEU A 537 -7.58 -7.70 -3.49
N PRO A 538 -6.72 -6.72 -3.21
CA PRO A 538 -7.04 -5.61 -2.31
C PRO A 538 -7.80 -4.49 -3.03
N LEU A 539 -8.19 -4.71 -4.28
CA LEU A 539 -8.98 -3.80 -5.09
C LEU A 539 -9.75 -4.55 -6.18
N THR A 540 -10.78 -3.89 -6.69
CA THR A 540 -11.63 -4.40 -7.77
C THR A 540 -10.89 -4.34 -9.10
N PHE A 541 -10.88 -5.45 -9.85
CA PHE A 541 -10.42 -5.52 -11.24
C PHE A 541 -11.61 -5.34 -12.17
N TYR A 542 -11.65 -4.21 -12.83
CA TYR A 542 -12.71 -3.85 -13.78
C TYR A 542 -12.44 -4.38 -15.17
N TYR A 543 -13.48 -4.50 -15.98
CA TYR A 543 -13.29 -4.55 -17.43
C TYR A 543 -12.86 -3.18 -17.95
N ASN A 544 -12.04 -3.14 -18.99
CA ASN A 544 -11.55 -1.86 -19.54
C ASN A 544 -12.69 -0.94 -20.05
N ASN A 545 -13.79 -1.54 -20.48
CA ASN A 545 -15.00 -0.81 -20.91
C ASN A 545 -15.99 -0.54 -19.79
N SER A 546 -15.67 -0.81 -18.53
CA SER A 546 -16.52 -0.44 -17.39
C SER A 546 -16.74 1.06 -17.35
N PRO A 547 -17.96 1.54 -17.02
CA PRO A 547 -18.26 2.97 -16.97
C PRO A 547 -17.68 3.60 -15.70
N LEU A 548 -16.34 3.73 -15.64
CA LEU A 548 -15.67 4.39 -14.53
C LEU A 548 -15.97 5.88 -14.55
N PRO A 549 -16.28 6.50 -13.41
CA PRO A 549 -16.37 7.96 -13.29
C PRO A 549 -15.07 8.66 -13.71
N ASP A 550 -15.14 9.96 -14.01
CA ASP A 550 -13.94 10.75 -14.32
C ASP A 550 -12.94 10.68 -13.15
N ILE A 551 -11.64 10.55 -13.44
CA ILE A 551 -10.61 10.44 -12.41
C ILE A 551 -10.55 11.65 -11.48
N THR A 552 -11.02 12.81 -11.92
CA THR A 552 -11.12 14.04 -11.12
C THR A 552 -12.35 14.08 -10.21
N ASP A 553 -13.31 13.19 -10.40
CA ASP A 553 -14.49 13.08 -9.53
C ASP A 553 -14.15 12.26 -8.28
N TYR A 554 -14.20 12.89 -7.12
CA TYR A 554 -13.89 12.28 -5.83
C TYR A 554 -15.10 11.74 -5.05
N HIS A 555 -16.29 11.77 -5.65
CA HIS A 555 -17.45 11.04 -5.09
C HIS A 555 -17.23 9.53 -5.22
N MET A 556 -17.69 8.79 -4.22
CA MET A 556 -17.49 7.33 -4.19
C MET A 556 -18.56 6.55 -4.97
N THR A 557 -19.63 7.18 -5.39
CA THR A 557 -20.70 6.56 -6.21
C THR A 557 -20.11 5.91 -7.47
N GLY A 558 -20.48 4.66 -7.72
CA GLY A 558 -19.99 3.88 -8.87
C GLY A 558 -18.53 3.40 -8.79
N ARG A 559 -17.87 3.55 -7.63
CA ARG A 559 -16.47 3.19 -7.43
C ARG A 559 -16.31 2.10 -6.40
N THR A 560 -15.25 1.32 -6.55
CA THR A 560 -14.85 0.22 -5.66
C THR A 560 -15.96 -0.83 -5.50
N TYR A 561 -15.66 -1.97 -4.92
CA TYR A 561 -16.68 -3.00 -4.65
C TYR A 561 -17.84 -2.49 -3.77
N ARG A 562 -17.58 -1.40 -3.01
CA ARG A 562 -18.57 -0.84 -2.07
C ARG A 562 -19.76 -0.16 -2.77
N TYR A 563 -19.50 0.48 -3.93
CA TYR A 563 -20.52 1.27 -4.64
C TYR A 563 -20.63 0.95 -6.13
N LEU A 564 -19.88 -0.04 -6.62
CA LEU A 564 -19.96 -0.44 -8.02
C LEU A 564 -21.35 -1.01 -8.34
N GLU A 565 -21.91 -0.53 -9.42
CA GLU A 565 -23.08 -1.14 -10.05
C GLU A 565 -22.65 -2.16 -11.08
N GLY A 566 -23.22 -3.36 -11.04
CA GLY A 566 -22.88 -4.44 -11.94
C GLY A 566 -21.70 -5.34 -11.47
N LYS A 567 -21.24 -6.20 -12.36
CA LYS A 567 -20.23 -7.23 -12.05
C LYS A 567 -18.86 -6.81 -12.58
N PRO A 568 -17.81 -6.75 -11.73
CA PRO A 568 -16.44 -6.55 -12.20
C PRO A 568 -15.89 -7.81 -12.86
N TRP A 569 -14.72 -7.73 -13.52
CA TRP A 569 -14.01 -8.91 -14.00
C TRP A 569 -13.59 -9.81 -12.82
N LYS A 570 -12.89 -9.25 -11.84
CA LYS A 570 -12.60 -9.93 -10.58
C LYS A 570 -12.91 -8.98 -9.41
N PRO A 571 -13.68 -9.42 -8.41
CA PRO A 571 -14.04 -8.55 -7.29
C PRO A 571 -12.88 -8.39 -6.28
N PHE A 572 -12.92 -7.33 -5.50
CA PHE A 572 -12.13 -7.19 -4.27
C PHE A 572 -12.23 -8.48 -3.41
N GLY A 573 -11.14 -8.90 -2.79
CA GLY A 573 -11.11 -10.10 -1.94
C GLY A 573 -11.03 -11.43 -2.71
N PHE A 574 -11.05 -11.41 -4.06
CA PHE A 574 -10.92 -12.61 -4.89
C PHE A 574 -9.49 -13.16 -4.89
N GLY A 575 -9.36 -14.47 -4.96
CA GLY A 575 -8.10 -15.21 -5.15
C GLY A 575 -8.31 -16.70 -4.97
N LEU A 576 -7.77 -17.51 -5.87
CA LEU A 576 -7.84 -18.97 -5.88
C LEU A 576 -6.65 -19.58 -5.13
N THR A 577 -6.83 -20.82 -4.65
CA THR A 577 -5.81 -21.67 -4.04
C THR A 577 -5.73 -23.01 -4.78
N TYR A 578 -4.69 -23.85 -4.50
CA TYR A 578 -4.57 -25.19 -5.10
C TYR A 578 -5.43 -26.26 -4.41
N GLY A 579 -6.52 -25.86 -3.88
CA GLY A 579 -7.53 -26.63 -3.18
C GLY A 579 -8.47 -25.64 -2.51
N GLU A 580 -9.46 -26.13 -1.81
CA GLU A 580 -10.45 -25.25 -1.20
C GLU A 580 -10.59 -25.59 0.30
N LEU A 581 -10.32 -24.60 1.15
CA LEU A 581 -10.75 -24.63 2.52
C LEU A 581 -12.28 -24.50 2.57
N GLN A 582 -12.90 -25.11 3.55
CA GLN A 582 -14.35 -25.11 3.74
C GLN A 582 -14.75 -24.54 5.07
N ILE A 583 -15.74 -23.63 5.08
CA ILE A 583 -16.44 -23.19 6.29
C ILE A 583 -17.63 -24.13 6.50
N THR A 584 -17.51 -25.07 7.45
CA THR A 584 -18.55 -26.06 7.71
C THR A 584 -19.67 -25.51 8.60
N GLU A 585 -19.34 -24.59 9.50
CA GLU A 585 -20.29 -23.90 10.37
C GLU A 585 -19.80 -22.48 10.65
N ALA A 586 -20.70 -21.51 10.65
CA ALA A 586 -20.47 -20.18 11.21
C ALA A 586 -21.71 -19.71 11.96
N LYS A 587 -21.52 -19.07 13.10
CA LYS A 587 -22.59 -18.50 13.91
C LYS A 587 -22.14 -17.27 14.66
N VAL A 588 -23.06 -16.36 14.89
CA VAL A 588 -22.86 -15.28 15.85
C VAL A 588 -22.89 -15.89 17.25
N SER A 589 -21.77 -15.85 17.96
CA SER A 589 -21.63 -16.45 19.29
C SER A 589 -21.90 -15.45 20.40
N GLU A 590 -21.68 -14.17 20.17
CA GLU A 590 -21.88 -13.09 21.13
C GLU A 590 -22.21 -11.78 20.42
N VAL A 591 -23.10 -10.97 21.00
CA VAL A 591 -23.38 -9.60 20.59
C VAL A 591 -23.34 -8.70 21.82
N GLU A 592 -22.44 -7.74 21.81
CA GLU A 592 -22.31 -6.75 22.88
C GLU A 592 -22.77 -5.38 22.38
N TYR A 593 -23.49 -4.62 23.21
CA TYR A 593 -23.96 -3.29 22.89
C TYR A 593 -23.22 -2.23 23.69
N THR A 594 -22.53 -1.33 23.02
CA THR A 594 -21.92 -0.15 23.63
C THR A 594 -22.63 1.10 23.13
N ARG A 595 -23.37 1.80 24.00
CA ARG A 595 -24.20 2.96 23.64
C ARG A 595 -25.13 2.69 22.46
N GLU A 596 -25.85 1.57 22.52
CA GLU A 596 -26.79 1.10 21.50
C GLU A 596 -26.16 0.69 20.15
N ILE A 597 -24.84 0.64 20.04
CA ILE A 597 -24.14 0.13 18.85
C ILE A 597 -23.62 -1.27 19.16
N PRO A 598 -24.01 -2.30 18.39
CA PRO A 598 -23.54 -3.65 18.59
C PRO A 598 -22.09 -3.82 18.10
N SER A 599 -21.34 -4.67 18.78
CA SER A 599 -20.21 -5.43 18.25
C SER A 599 -20.56 -6.90 18.28
N ALA A 600 -19.97 -7.72 17.43
CA ALA A 600 -20.32 -9.13 17.36
C ALA A 600 -19.07 -10.01 17.34
N GLN A 601 -19.18 -11.20 17.93
CA GLN A 601 -18.20 -12.25 17.78
C GLN A 601 -18.79 -13.38 16.93
N ILE A 602 -18.06 -13.77 15.88
CA ILE A 602 -18.41 -14.91 15.03
C ILE A 602 -17.52 -16.08 15.44
N THR A 603 -18.12 -17.22 15.76
CA THR A 603 -17.42 -18.50 15.87
C THR A 603 -17.67 -19.29 14.59
N LEU A 604 -16.60 -19.82 13.99
CA LEU A 604 -16.68 -20.62 12.79
C LEU A 604 -15.74 -21.82 12.82
N HIS A 605 -16.13 -22.89 12.11
CA HIS A 605 -15.31 -24.07 11.87
C HIS A 605 -14.81 -24.07 10.44
N CYS A 606 -13.50 -24.15 10.27
CA CYS A 606 -12.83 -24.21 8.98
C CYS A 606 -12.09 -25.54 8.85
N GLN A 607 -12.26 -26.22 7.71
CA GLN A 607 -11.65 -27.49 7.40
C GLN A 607 -10.83 -27.42 6.12
N ASN A 608 -9.69 -28.13 6.10
CA ASN A 608 -8.92 -28.42 4.89
C ASN A 608 -9.17 -29.87 4.44
N PRO A 609 -10.07 -30.12 3.49
CA PRO A 609 -10.37 -31.48 3.04
C PRO A 609 -9.35 -32.04 2.04
N THR A 610 -8.29 -31.28 1.73
CA THR A 610 -7.30 -31.63 0.69
C THR A 610 -6.09 -32.37 1.28
N ASP A 611 -5.23 -32.87 0.41
CA ASP A 611 -4.00 -33.60 0.72
C ASP A 611 -2.75 -32.70 0.80
N ARG A 612 -2.94 -31.37 0.83
CA ARG A 612 -1.86 -30.39 0.90
C ARG A 612 -2.16 -29.28 1.91
N ASP A 613 -1.12 -28.65 2.42
CA ASP A 613 -1.25 -27.49 3.27
C ASP A 613 -1.77 -26.31 2.47
N LEU A 614 -2.76 -25.60 3.00
CA LEU A 614 -3.37 -24.43 2.38
C LEU A 614 -3.33 -23.22 3.31
N SER A 615 -3.18 -22.06 2.71
CA SER A 615 -3.37 -20.76 3.35
C SER A 615 -4.41 -19.98 2.57
N ASP A 616 -5.42 -19.46 3.26
CA ASP A 616 -6.45 -18.62 2.67
C ASP A 616 -6.89 -17.53 3.66
N VAL A 617 -7.78 -16.62 3.25
CA VAL A 617 -8.26 -15.51 4.07
C VAL A 617 -9.76 -15.62 4.27
N ILE A 618 -10.18 -15.74 5.52
CA ILE A 618 -11.57 -15.57 5.89
C ILE A 618 -11.87 -14.08 5.92
N GLN A 619 -12.94 -13.67 5.26
CA GLN A 619 -13.39 -12.29 5.11
C GLN A 619 -14.80 -12.18 5.65
N VAL A 620 -15.07 -11.16 6.43
CA VAL A 620 -16.39 -10.84 6.95
C VAL A 620 -16.84 -9.51 6.38
N TYR A 621 -17.89 -9.53 5.61
CA TYR A 621 -18.52 -8.33 5.06
C TYR A 621 -19.85 -8.04 5.76
N VAL A 622 -20.20 -6.78 5.90
CA VAL A 622 -21.44 -6.34 6.53
C VAL A 622 -22.22 -5.43 5.59
N HIS A 623 -23.51 -5.71 5.47
CA HIS A 623 -24.52 -4.80 4.90
C HIS A 623 -25.52 -4.40 5.98
N VAL A 624 -25.73 -3.11 6.16
CA VAL A 624 -26.71 -2.57 7.12
C VAL A 624 -28.06 -2.42 6.43
N ASN A 625 -29.08 -3.12 6.94
CA ASN A 625 -30.43 -3.11 6.37
C ASN A 625 -31.31 -2.05 7.03
N GLY A 626 -32.18 -1.41 6.24
CA GLY A 626 -33.19 -0.50 6.72
C GLY A 626 -32.66 0.86 7.22
N SER A 627 -31.41 1.22 6.91
CA SER A 627 -30.89 2.57 7.12
C SER A 627 -31.62 3.59 6.25
N ALA A 628 -31.81 4.80 6.77
CA ALA A 628 -32.28 5.95 6.00
C ALA A 628 -31.19 6.56 5.14
N ASN A 629 -29.93 6.26 5.42
CA ASN A 629 -28.76 6.72 4.66
C ASN A 629 -28.47 5.77 3.49
N GLU A 630 -27.83 6.27 2.44
CA GLU A 630 -27.22 5.42 1.44
C GLU A 630 -26.13 4.57 2.08
N VAL A 631 -26.16 3.28 1.85
CA VAL A 631 -25.20 2.32 2.40
C VAL A 631 -24.42 1.63 1.28
N PRO A 632 -23.17 1.23 1.52
CA PRO A 632 -22.43 0.38 0.58
C PRO A 632 -23.17 -0.92 0.26
N ASN A 633 -22.90 -1.50 -0.91
CA ASN A 633 -23.37 -2.85 -1.27
C ASN A 633 -23.09 -3.86 -0.16
N HIS A 634 -21.90 -3.82 0.37
CA HIS A 634 -21.39 -4.38 1.62
C HIS A 634 -20.02 -3.76 1.88
N LYS A 635 -19.50 -3.86 3.09
CA LYS A 635 -18.18 -3.36 3.47
C LYS A 635 -17.41 -4.41 4.25
N LEU A 636 -16.11 -4.53 4.01
CA LEU A 636 -15.24 -5.39 4.82
C LEU A 636 -15.29 -4.91 6.28
N ALA A 637 -15.52 -5.83 7.19
CA ALA A 637 -15.66 -5.57 8.62
C ALA A 637 -14.56 -6.25 9.46
N ALA A 638 -14.14 -7.43 9.02
CA ALA A 638 -13.04 -8.17 9.62
C ALA A 638 -12.43 -9.14 8.60
N PHE A 639 -11.20 -9.55 8.83
CA PHE A 639 -10.55 -10.61 8.07
C PHE A 639 -9.52 -11.33 8.95
N GLU A 640 -9.26 -12.61 8.62
CA GLU A 640 -8.27 -13.43 9.30
C GLU A 640 -7.61 -14.38 8.31
N ARG A 641 -6.27 -14.31 8.20
CA ARG A 641 -5.51 -15.29 7.42
C ARG A 641 -5.39 -16.60 8.20
N ILE A 642 -5.84 -17.67 7.59
CA ILE A 642 -5.77 -19.02 8.16
C ILE A 642 -4.78 -19.89 7.38
N ARG A 643 -4.03 -20.72 8.12
CA ARG A 643 -3.16 -21.76 7.56
C ARG A 643 -3.56 -23.09 8.19
N LEU A 644 -3.90 -24.06 7.34
CA LEU A 644 -4.31 -25.41 7.76
C LEU A 644 -3.48 -26.46 7.04
N GLU A 645 -2.91 -27.38 7.81
CA GLU A 645 -2.28 -28.59 7.26
C GLU A 645 -3.30 -29.47 6.54
N ALA A 646 -2.83 -30.38 5.70
CA ALA A 646 -3.65 -31.35 4.99
C ALA A 646 -4.55 -32.14 5.96
N GLY A 647 -5.85 -32.17 5.70
CA GLY A 647 -6.86 -32.87 6.51
C GLY A 647 -7.16 -32.24 7.88
N ALA A 648 -6.58 -31.09 8.21
CA ALA A 648 -6.80 -30.43 9.49
C ALA A 648 -8.12 -29.63 9.52
N ASP A 649 -8.67 -29.45 10.73
CA ASP A 649 -9.78 -28.56 11.03
C ASP A 649 -9.43 -27.62 12.19
N LYS A 650 -10.10 -26.47 12.23
CA LYS A 650 -9.87 -25.45 13.27
C LYS A 650 -11.13 -24.64 13.55
N GLU A 651 -11.41 -24.46 14.85
CA GLU A 651 -12.37 -23.44 15.29
C GLU A 651 -11.67 -22.08 15.38
N LEU A 652 -12.34 -21.04 14.92
CA LEU A 652 -11.88 -19.67 14.92
C LEU A 652 -12.94 -18.76 15.54
N ARG A 653 -12.46 -17.65 16.12
CA ARG A 653 -13.31 -16.57 16.61
C ARG A 653 -12.86 -15.27 15.96
N ILE A 654 -13.80 -14.60 15.30
CA ILE A 654 -13.56 -13.34 14.59
C ILE A 654 -14.42 -12.27 15.24
N GLU A 655 -13.78 -11.19 15.67
CA GLU A 655 -14.46 -10.01 16.20
C GLU A 655 -14.88 -9.10 15.05
N VAL A 656 -16.16 -8.68 15.06
CA VAL A 656 -16.72 -7.68 14.15
C VAL A 656 -16.93 -6.40 14.95
N PRO A 657 -16.13 -5.36 14.72
CA PRO A 657 -16.14 -4.16 15.55
C PRO A 657 -17.42 -3.35 15.37
N ALA A 658 -17.82 -2.60 16.38
CA ALA A 658 -19.03 -1.79 16.39
C ALA A 658 -19.16 -0.84 15.20
N VAL A 659 -18.06 -0.28 14.71
CA VAL A 659 -18.04 0.59 13.52
C VAL A 659 -18.57 -0.08 12.25
N ALA A 660 -18.53 -1.41 12.18
CA ALA A 660 -19.06 -2.18 11.05
C ALA A 660 -20.58 -2.07 10.92
N PHE A 661 -21.29 -1.85 12.03
CA PHE A 661 -22.74 -1.73 12.09
C PHE A 661 -23.27 -0.31 12.00
N THR A 662 -22.40 0.67 11.76
CA THR A 662 -22.76 2.07 11.62
C THR A 662 -22.85 2.49 10.15
N THR A 663 -23.66 3.51 9.89
CA THR A 663 -23.75 4.25 8.62
C THR A 663 -23.22 5.66 8.81
N VAL A 664 -22.96 6.37 7.73
CA VAL A 664 -22.54 7.78 7.75
C VAL A 664 -23.57 8.60 7.00
N ASP A 665 -24.10 9.63 7.66
CA ASP A 665 -25.05 10.55 7.03
C ASP A 665 -24.35 11.61 6.16
N ASP A 666 -25.13 12.42 5.43
CA ASP A 666 -24.61 13.48 4.55
C ASP A 666 -23.88 14.58 5.30
N SER A 667 -24.05 14.67 6.63
CA SER A 667 -23.33 15.59 7.49
C SER A 667 -22.00 15.01 8.01
N GLY A 668 -21.72 13.74 7.72
CA GLY A 668 -20.52 13.01 8.15
C GLY A 668 -20.63 12.43 9.56
N ASN A 669 -21.83 12.37 10.15
CA ASN A 669 -22.00 11.73 11.46
C ASN A 669 -22.18 10.21 11.31
N ARG A 670 -21.61 9.47 12.24
CA ARG A 670 -21.82 8.01 12.33
C ARG A 670 -23.03 7.71 13.21
N ASN A 671 -23.94 6.90 12.67
CA ASN A 671 -25.17 6.50 13.32
C ASN A 671 -25.38 4.99 13.21
N CYS A 672 -26.08 4.38 14.15
CA CYS A 672 -26.60 3.01 14.05
C CYS A 672 -28.12 3.14 13.82
N ASP A 673 -28.53 3.39 12.59
CA ASP A 673 -29.89 3.68 12.20
C ASP A 673 -30.56 2.54 11.41
N GLY A 674 -29.82 1.44 11.16
CA GLY A 674 -30.35 0.25 10.51
C GLY A 674 -31.19 -0.60 11.44
N THR A 675 -32.08 -1.42 10.88
CA THR A 675 -32.92 -2.35 11.64
C THR A 675 -32.25 -3.71 11.89
N SER A 676 -31.39 -4.14 10.95
CA SER A 676 -30.59 -5.36 11.06
C SER A 676 -29.30 -5.23 10.25
N ALA A 677 -28.40 -6.17 10.41
CA ALA A 677 -27.21 -6.29 9.57
C ALA A 677 -27.09 -7.71 9.03
N THR A 678 -26.78 -7.82 7.72
CA THR A 678 -26.45 -9.08 7.08
C THR A 678 -24.91 -9.21 7.05
N LEU A 679 -24.41 -10.32 7.58
CA LEU A 679 -22.98 -10.65 7.59
C LEU A 679 -22.71 -11.75 6.57
N TYR A 680 -21.77 -11.49 5.68
CA TYR A 680 -21.26 -12.45 4.69
C TYR A 680 -19.90 -12.93 5.15
N VAL A 681 -19.81 -14.21 5.57
CA VAL A 681 -18.59 -14.83 6.13
C VAL A 681 -18.08 -15.85 5.12
N GLY A 682 -16.92 -15.61 4.50
CA GLY A 682 -16.43 -16.48 3.43
C GLY A 682 -14.97 -16.25 3.08
N PHE A 683 -14.47 -16.97 2.07
CA PHE A 683 -13.12 -16.80 1.51
C PHE A 683 -13.03 -15.75 0.39
N ALA A 684 -14.16 -15.16 0.04
CA ALA A 684 -14.34 -14.07 -0.92
C ALA A 684 -15.63 -13.30 -0.61
N GLN A 685 -15.95 -12.30 -1.41
CA GLN A 685 -17.28 -11.69 -1.39
C GLN A 685 -18.37 -12.71 -1.78
N PRO A 686 -19.63 -12.51 -1.37
CA PRO A 686 -20.73 -13.34 -1.82
C PRO A 686 -20.95 -13.17 -3.34
N ASP A 687 -21.32 -14.25 -4.01
CA ASP A 687 -21.71 -14.24 -5.41
C ASP A 687 -23.08 -13.58 -5.58
N LEU A 688 -23.26 -12.91 -6.73
CA LEU A 688 -24.57 -12.40 -7.15
C LEU A 688 -25.23 -13.41 -8.09
N THR A 689 -26.43 -13.88 -7.73
CA THR A 689 -27.26 -14.67 -8.64
C THR A 689 -27.79 -13.82 -9.80
N GLU A 690 -28.35 -14.44 -10.82
CA GLU A 690 -29.02 -13.74 -11.94
C GLU A 690 -30.21 -12.88 -11.47
N GLU A 691 -30.84 -13.28 -10.35
CA GLU A 691 -31.95 -12.50 -9.73
C GLU A 691 -31.43 -11.42 -8.77
N GLY A 692 -30.11 -11.21 -8.66
CA GLY A 692 -29.49 -10.20 -7.83
C GLY A 692 -29.41 -10.55 -6.34
N GLN A 693 -29.63 -11.80 -5.95
CA GLN A 693 -29.46 -12.26 -4.58
C GLN A 693 -27.98 -12.58 -4.33
N LYS A 694 -27.51 -12.27 -3.11
CA LYS A 694 -26.16 -12.63 -2.67
C LYS A 694 -26.16 -14.04 -2.09
N THR A 695 -25.23 -14.87 -2.51
CA THR A 695 -25.12 -16.27 -2.09
C THR A 695 -23.67 -16.73 -2.00
N TYR A 696 -23.45 -17.90 -1.41
CA TYR A 696 -22.19 -18.64 -1.48
C TYR A 696 -22.42 -20.05 -1.99
N GLU A 697 -21.47 -20.57 -2.76
CA GLU A 697 -21.39 -22.00 -3.00
C GLU A 697 -21.18 -22.76 -1.67
N TYR A 698 -21.62 -24.01 -1.62
CA TYR A 698 -21.50 -24.83 -0.41
C TYR A 698 -20.03 -24.93 0.05
N GLY A 699 -19.81 -24.65 1.34
CA GLY A 699 -18.47 -24.63 1.96
C GLY A 699 -17.64 -23.37 1.68
N ARG A 700 -18.02 -22.49 0.75
CA ARG A 700 -17.28 -21.26 0.45
C ARG A 700 -17.57 -20.10 1.40
N GLY A 701 -18.74 -20.14 2.04
CA GLY A 701 -19.14 -19.13 3.00
C GLY A 701 -20.54 -19.35 3.57
N GLN A 702 -20.93 -18.48 4.51
CA GLN A 702 -22.24 -18.47 5.15
C GLN A 702 -22.76 -17.04 5.30
N ILE A 703 -24.08 -16.91 5.32
CA ILE A 703 -24.79 -15.65 5.51
C ILE A 703 -25.47 -15.69 6.88
N LEU A 704 -25.17 -14.68 7.71
CA LEU A 704 -25.71 -14.55 9.06
C LEU A 704 -26.46 -13.22 9.17
N GLU A 705 -27.41 -13.13 10.10
CA GLU A 705 -28.13 -11.89 10.39
C GLU A 705 -28.06 -11.54 11.87
N ILE A 706 -27.98 -10.24 12.14
CA ILE A 706 -28.00 -9.66 13.48
C ILE A 706 -29.03 -8.54 13.52
N PRO A 707 -29.97 -8.54 14.49
CA PRO A 707 -30.78 -7.36 14.76
C PRO A 707 -29.88 -6.25 15.34
N LEU A 708 -30.17 -5.00 14.97
CA LEU A 708 -29.41 -3.85 15.46
C LEU A 708 -30.08 -3.14 16.64
N HIS A 709 -31.34 -3.51 16.95
CA HIS A 709 -32.13 -2.98 18.08
C HIS A 709 -32.82 -4.10 18.82
#